data_7307505e848f981516947502b16ec233
#
_entry.id   7307505e848f981516947502b16ec233
#
_cell.length_a   1.000
_cell.length_b   1.000
_cell.length_c   1.000
_cell.angle_alpha   90.00
_cell.angle_beta   90.00
_cell.angle_gamma   90.00
#
_symmetry.space_group_name_H-M   'P 1'
#
loop_
_entity.id
_entity.type
_entity.pdbx_description
1 polymer ?
#
loop_
_entity_poly.entity_id
_entity_poly.type
_entity_poly.pdbx_seq_one_letter_code
_entity_poly.pdbx_strand_id
1 'polypeptide(L)'
;MEIQTLNPATPRQRQRIEAFLKRNGLRIDDMNYYAAVLDDDGEMIAGGGLKDDVIKCVAVDDAHKGEAIANTLVSHLISHANQEGYSCIKLFTKPKNRQLFESLSFRLLAEAPEAILMETGIGGISNTVEALKKIKEESEKYKEYNKECKEDSKKCKEDSKKCKEVGKTNLNTSTPQHLNTPYLNTSTPQHLNTTPPRGGVVVMNCNPFTLGHRYLIEQAAKQVERLYVMVVREDCSLFAYTERKAMVKQGVADIENVSVIDGSDYAISRATFPTYFLKRLDDAADTQMLLDLDLFRRHISPALGATVRFVGTEPTDQLTRRYNQLMHEALKDVRETDRLEKDGNAVSASRVRKAMEEGDMNTIRQLVPPTTLPYIIAHLATQALQAELDTTPKPGLVDKDNNGAHRDMDHALMQLSINTLHPYFVRLALLGFADTLPSHTSIRDAGIEAEKAMLAATNSVNTHKGALFSMGLAVVAAAYVEKKAAANKEERGKEERKEERGKEREKEEREDSLVSIESLAPRESQASPLSSLQLTIKALAASFPDTSGTHGSKAKQLSNGTTTIKGALDNAREGYEKLFAEWLPFYNERRKNHDAHALHKTLLRIMCDLDDTNVIYRTSVATAEEVKQEARALLASFEEAYAAQDKEKCASAIEEKCASAELLALKDMDRRYTARNISPGGAADMLSLTVFIGSIQTY
;
A
#
# COMPACT_ATOMS: atom_id res chain seq x y z
N MET A 1 -6.69 -41.30 -30.46
CA MET A 1 -6.74 -39.85 -30.20
C MET A 1 -5.58 -39.51 -29.29
N GLU A 2 -4.60 -38.80 -29.79
CA GLU A 2 -3.41 -38.39 -29.04
C GLU A 2 -3.59 -36.93 -28.59
N ILE A 3 -3.30 -36.64 -27.32
CA ILE A 3 -3.36 -35.28 -26.77
C ILE A 3 -1.95 -34.71 -26.82
N GLN A 4 -1.74 -33.68 -27.61
CA GLN A 4 -0.48 -32.96 -27.73
C GLN A 4 -0.47 -31.74 -26.80
N THR A 5 0.62 -31.55 -26.04
CA THR A 5 0.86 -30.34 -25.28
C THR A 5 1.45 -29.24 -26.14
N LEU A 6 0.87 -28.04 -26.07
CA LEU A 6 1.36 -26.83 -26.72
C LEU A 6 1.73 -25.79 -25.66
N ASN A 7 2.83 -25.06 -25.91
CA ASN A 7 3.25 -23.96 -25.02
C ASN A 7 2.74 -22.61 -25.57
N PRO A 8 1.76 -21.96 -24.92
CA PRO A 8 1.20 -20.69 -25.38
C PRO A 8 2.20 -19.52 -25.41
N ALA A 9 3.34 -19.63 -24.71
CA ALA A 9 4.40 -18.62 -24.75
C ALA A 9 5.23 -18.68 -26.04
N THR A 10 5.23 -19.81 -26.75
CA THR A 10 5.96 -19.99 -28.04
C THR A 10 5.17 -19.32 -29.17
N PRO A 11 5.70 -18.32 -29.88
CA PRO A 11 4.93 -17.53 -30.86
C PRO A 11 4.24 -18.39 -31.94
N ARG A 12 4.93 -19.39 -32.47
CA ARG A 12 4.38 -20.32 -33.51
C ARG A 12 3.24 -21.18 -32.96
N GLN A 13 3.36 -21.69 -31.73
CA GLN A 13 2.32 -22.50 -31.11
C GLN A 13 1.14 -21.64 -30.71
N ARG A 14 1.39 -20.45 -30.19
CA ARG A 14 0.35 -19.44 -29.87
C ARG A 14 -0.48 -19.10 -31.11
N GLN A 15 0.16 -18.85 -32.25
CA GLN A 15 -0.54 -18.57 -33.52
C GLN A 15 -1.43 -19.73 -33.97
N ARG A 16 -0.99 -20.98 -33.77
CA ARG A 16 -1.79 -22.17 -34.06
C ARG A 16 -3.00 -22.30 -33.16
N ILE A 17 -2.84 -22.05 -31.86
CA ILE A 17 -3.93 -22.01 -30.87
C ILE A 17 -4.93 -20.92 -31.27
N GLU A 18 -4.46 -19.71 -31.55
CA GLU A 18 -5.29 -18.57 -31.89
C GLU A 18 -6.13 -18.82 -33.16
N ALA A 19 -5.55 -19.41 -34.18
CA ALA A 19 -6.26 -19.79 -35.41
C ALA A 19 -7.39 -20.80 -35.12
N PHE A 20 -7.13 -21.82 -34.30
CA PHE A 20 -8.13 -22.80 -33.89
C PHE A 20 -9.26 -22.18 -33.08
N LEU A 21 -8.95 -21.37 -32.07
CA LEU A 21 -9.94 -20.72 -31.24
C LEU A 21 -10.83 -19.76 -32.05
N LYS A 22 -10.23 -18.99 -32.97
CA LYS A 22 -10.95 -18.07 -33.86
C LYS A 22 -11.95 -18.83 -34.76
N ARG A 23 -11.55 -20.00 -35.29
CA ARG A 23 -12.41 -20.88 -36.11
C ARG A 23 -13.62 -21.35 -35.29
N ASN A 24 -13.46 -21.54 -33.97
CA ASN A 24 -14.50 -21.96 -33.06
C ASN A 24 -15.25 -20.77 -32.36
N GLY A 25 -15.06 -19.57 -32.87
CA GLY A 25 -15.74 -18.37 -32.36
C GLY A 25 -15.27 -17.93 -30.97
N LEU A 26 -14.05 -18.30 -30.58
CA LEU A 26 -13.41 -17.90 -29.33
C LEU A 26 -12.19 -17.00 -29.62
N ARG A 27 -11.82 -16.21 -28.62
CA ARG A 27 -10.56 -15.44 -28.60
C ARG A 27 -9.53 -16.16 -27.74
N ILE A 28 -8.26 -15.90 -27.97
CA ILE A 28 -7.19 -16.37 -27.08
C ILE A 28 -7.22 -15.57 -25.77
N ASP A 29 -6.95 -16.23 -24.67
CA ASP A 29 -6.79 -15.62 -23.35
C ASP A 29 -5.38 -15.93 -22.81
N ASP A 30 -5.04 -15.38 -21.63
CA ASP A 30 -3.78 -15.70 -20.94
C ASP A 30 -3.84 -17.12 -20.39
N MET A 31 -2.83 -17.93 -20.76
CA MET A 31 -2.70 -19.33 -20.39
C MET A 31 -1.23 -19.71 -20.28
N ASN A 32 -0.91 -20.60 -19.35
CA ASN A 32 0.45 -21.16 -19.20
C ASN A 32 0.57 -22.59 -19.75
N TYR A 33 -0.54 -23.25 -20.05
CA TYR A 33 -0.60 -24.59 -20.62
C TYR A 33 -1.74 -24.70 -21.62
N TYR A 34 -1.57 -25.51 -22.69
CA TYR A 34 -2.63 -25.82 -23.63
C TYR A 34 -2.52 -27.26 -24.11
N ALA A 35 -3.61 -28.03 -24.05
CA ALA A 35 -3.76 -29.36 -24.57
C ALA A 35 -4.55 -29.32 -25.89
N ALA A 36 -4.05 -29.96 -26.92
CA ALA A 36 -4.67 -30.05 -28.22
C ALA A 36 -4.90 -31.53 -28.62
N VAL A 37 -6.07 -31.81 -29.15
CA VAL A 37 -6.42 -33.09 -29.78
C VAL A 37 -6.30 -32.89 -31.27
N LEU A 38 -5.51 -33.77 -31.93
CA LEU A 38 -5.28 -33.71 -33.36
C LEU A 38 -5.99 -34.88 -34.06
N ASP A 39 -6.43 -34.66 -35.30
CA ASP A 39 -6.85 -35.73 -36.21
C ASP A 39 -5.68 -36.45 -36.86
N ASP A 40 -5.97 -37.39 -37.75
CA ASP A 40 -4.96 -38.20 -38.47
C ASP A 40 -4.12 -37.37 -39.47
N ASP A 41 -4.61 -36.21 -39.87
CA ASP A 41 -3.92 -35.24 -40.75
C ASP A 41 -3.09 -34.22 -39.96
N GLY A 42 -3.13 -34.26 -38.60
CA GLY A 42 -2.40 -33.38 -37.69
C GLY A 42 -3.08 -32.03 -37.48
N GLU A 43 -4.33 -31.87 -37.94
CA GLU A 43 -5.14 -30.68 -37.65
C GLU A 43 -5.76 -30.71 -36.26
N MET A 44 -5.89 -29.56 -35.64
CA MET A 44 -6.46 -29.44 -34.29
C MET A 44 -7.99 -29.51 -34.37
N ILE A 45 -8.59 -30.55 -33.78
CA ILE A 45 -10.03 -30.77 -33.73
C ILE A 45 -10.65 -30.42 -32.36
N ALA A 46 -9.85 -30.42 -31.28
CA ALA A 46 -10.24 -29.95 -29.98
C ALA A 46 -9.05 -29.39 -29.24
N GLY A 47 -9.31 -28.50 -28.29
CA GLY A 47 -8.26 -27.97 -27.42
C GLY A 47 -8.80 -27.18 -26.24
N GLY A 48 -7.96 -27.02 -25.23
CA GLY A 48 -8.25 -26.28 -24.02
C GLY A 48 -7.01 -25.95 -23.24
N GLY A 49 -7.02 -24.87 -22.51
CA GLY A 49 -5.87 -24.37 -21.76
C GLY A 49 -6.12 -24.27 -20.26
N LEU A 50 -5.03 -24.02 -19.55
CA LEU A 50 -5.00 -23.71 -18.12
C LEU A 50 -4.26 -22.40 -17.86
N LYS A 51 -4.78 -21.63 -16.94
CA LYS A 51 -4.07 -20.59 -16.23
C LYS A 51 -4.22 -20.89 -14.75
N ASP A 52 -3.14 -21.34 -14.15
CA ASP A 52 -3.13 -21.78 -12.74
C ASP A 52 -4.25 -22.82 -12.46
N ASP A 53 -5.22 -22.55 -11.60
CA ASP A 53 -6.35 -23.42 -11.27
C ASP A 53 -7.60 -23.22 -12.18
N VAL A 54 -7.48 -22.44 -13.26
CA VAL A 54 -8.63 -22.08 -14.11
C VAL A 54 -8.51 -22.71 -15.50
N ILE A 55 -9.49 -23.54 -15.87
CA ILE A 55 -9.63 -24.05 -17.25
C ILE A 55 -10.19 -22.94 -18.15
N LYS A 56 -9.53 -22.70 -19.28
CA LYS A 56 -9.86 -21.66 -20.25
C LYS A 56 -9.86 -22.17 -21.68
N CYS A 57 -10.53 -21.45 -22.56
CA CYS A 57 -10.44 -21.63 -24.02
C CYS A 57 -10.73 -23.06 -24.49
N VAL A 58 -11.67 -23.77 -23.87
CA VAL A 58 -12.08 -25.12 -24.29
C VAL A 58 -12.95 -25.00 -25.54
N ALA A 59 -12.54 -25.67 -26.62
CA ALA A 59 -13.25 -25.74 -27.88
C ALA A 59 -13.15 -27.14 -28.50
N VAL A 60 -14.21 -27.51 -29.21
CA VAL A 60 -14.26 -28.72 -30.08
C VAL A 60 -14.90 -28.30 -31.38
N ASP A 61 -14.26 -28.64 -32.53
CA ASP A 61 -14.77 -28.31 -33.85
C ASP A 61 -16.18 -28.90 -34.08
N ASP A 62 -17.03 -28.17 -34.77
CA ASP A 62 -18.43 -28.55 -35.00
C ASP A 62 -18.60 -29.94 -35.62
N ALA A 63 -17.72 -30.32 -36.51
CA ALA A 63 -17.72 -31.63 -37.14
C ALA A 63 -17.38 -32.80 -36.20
N HIS A 64 -16.74 -32.50 -35.06
CA HIS A 64 -16.25 -33.47 -34.08
C HIS A 64 -16.94 -33.32 -32.72
N LYS A 65 -18.04 -32.58 -32.67
CA LYS A 65 -18.84 -32.43 -31.45
C LYS A 65 -19.39 -33.77 -30.99
N GLY A 66 -18.70 -34.37 -30.05
CA GLY A 66 -19.12 -35.56 -29.31
C GLY A 66 -18.65 -35.42 -27.87
N GLU A 67 -19.49 -35.84 -26.91
CA GLU A 67 -19.19 -35.76 -25.50
C GLU A 67 -17.87 -36.42 -25.11
N ALA A 68 -17.45 -37.48 -25.86
CA ALA A 68 -16.22 -38.22 -25.60
C ALA A 68 -14.95 -37.36 -25.74
N ILE A 69 -14.85 -36.49 -26.75
CA ILE A 69 -13.65 -35.66 -26.99
C ILE A 69 -13.52 -34.59 -25.94
N ALA A 70 -14.63 -33.86 -25.65
CA ALA A 70 -14.67 -32.81 -24.63
C ALA A 70 -14.34 -33.40 -23.26
N ASN A 71 -14.95 -34.53 -22.90
CA ASN A 71 -14.71 -35.21 -21.62
C ASN A 71 -13.25 -35.65 -21.46
N THR A 72 -12.65 -36.24 -22.48
CA THR A 72 -11.24 -36.69 -22.47
C THR A 72 -10.31 -35.50 -22.31
N LEU A 73 -10.55 -34.41 -23.06
CA LEU A 73 -9.74 -33.21 -23.01
C LEU A 73 -9.82 -32.52 -21.60
N VAL A 74 -11.04 -32.33 -21.07
CA VAL A 74 -11.22 -31.70 -19.78
C VAL A 74 -10.66 -32.56 -18.65
N SER A 75 -10.82 -33.89 -18.72
CA SER A 75 -10.19 -34.82 -17.76
C SER A 75 -8.68 -34.75 -17.80
N HIS A 76 -8.08 -34.61 -18.99
CA HIS A 76 -6.64 -34.38 -19.12
C HIS A 76 -6.18 -33.07 -18.48
N LEU A 77 -6.92 -31.97 -18.73
CA LEU A 77 -6.63 -30.67 -18.10
C LEU A 77 -6.72 -30.73 -16.56
N ILE A 78 -7.74 -31.41 -16.03
CA ILE A 78 -7.89 -31.65 -14.59
C ILE A 78 -6.70 -32.45 -14.04
N SER A 79 -6.30 -33.52 -14.75
CA SER A 79 -5.16 -34.34 -14.34
C SER A 79 -3.87 -33.56 -14.32
N HIS A 80 -3.64 -32.71 -15.34
CA HIS A 80 -2.46 -31.85 -15.39
C HIS A 80 -2.46 -30.81 -14.26
N ALA A 81 -3.57 -30.11 -14.02
CA ALA A 81 -3.67 -29.16 -12.93
C ALA A 81 -3.42 -29.81 -11.55
N ASN A 82 -3.91 -31.04 -11.34
CA ASN A 82 -3.63 -31.81 -10.11
C ASN A 82 -2.13 -32.17 -9.98
N GLN A 83 -1.43 -32.47 -11.08
CA GLN A 83 0.01 -32.72 -11.07
C GLN A 83 0.81 -31.46 -10.72
N GLU A 84 0.33 -30.28 -11.11
CA GLU A 84 0.89 -28.98 -10.74
C GLU A 84 0.54 -28.58 -9.28
N GLY A 85 -0.24 -29.39 -8.56
CA GLY A 85 -0.56 -29.19 -7.14
C GLY A 85 -1.91 -28.51 -6.85
N TYR A 86 -2.72 -28.24 -7.86
CA TYR A 86 -4.05 -27.65 -7.68
C TYR A 86 -5.07 -28.71 -7.30
N SER A 87 -5.68 -28.63 -6.12
CA SER A 87 -6.68 -29.57 -5.63
C SER A 87 -8.12 -29.20 -6.01
N CYS A 88 -8.36 -27.97 -6.41
CA CYS A 88 -9.65 -27.45 -6.85
C CYS A 88 -9.47 -26.64 -8.14
N ILE A 89 -10.27 -26.97 -9.15
CA ILE A 89 -10.13 -26.42 -10.51
C ILE A 89 -11.43 -25.72 -10.87
N LYS A 90 -11.33 -24.49 -11.38
CA LYS A 90 -12.43 -23.62 -11.76
C LYS A 90 -12.57 -23.51 -13.27
N LEU A 91 -13.75 -23.20 -13.74
CA LEU A 91 -13.98 -22.79 -15.11
C LEU A 91 -15.12 -21.78 -15.24
N PHE A 92 -15.00 -20.93 -16.25
CA PHE A 92 -16.08 -20.06 -16.69
C PHE A 92 -16.57 -20.53 -18.06
N THR A 93 -17.90 -20.65 -18.22
CA THR A 93 -18.48 -21.12 -19.46
C THR A 93 -19.89 -20.55 -19.68
N LYS A 94 -20.46 -20.77 -20.87
CA LYS A 94 -21.85 -20.38 -21.15
C LYS A 94 -22.84 -21.28 -20.43
N PRO A 95 -24.00 -20.78 -19.99
CA PRO A 95 -25.02 -21.59 -19.29
C PRO A 95 -25.43 -22.86 -20.01
N LYS A 96 -25.47 -22.84 -21.35
CA LYS A 96 -25.79 -24.01 -22.19
C LYS A 96 -24.85 -25.21 -22.01
N ASN A 97 -23.63 -24.98 -21.52
CA ASN A 97 -22.62 -26.03 -21.33
C ASN A 97 -22.66 -26.65 -19.93
N ARG A 98 -23.60 -26.21 -19.08
CA ARG A 98 -23.71 -26.63 -17.68
C ARG A 98 -23.76 -28.15 -17.53
N GLN A 99 -24.65 -28.83 -18.29
CA GLN A 99 -24.84 -30.29 -18.19
C GLN A 99 -23.56 -31.07 -18.55
N LEU A 100 -22.82 -30.60 -19.55
CA LEU A 100 -21.53 -31.21 -19.93
C LEU A 100 -20.56 -31.21 -18.74
N PHE A 101 -20.38 -30.06 -18.09
CA PHE A 101 -19.42 -29.96 -16.99
C PHE A 101 -19.94 -30.61 -15.69
N GLU A 102 -21.24 -30.63 -15.45
CA GLU A 102 -21.83 -31.41 -14.34
C GLU A 102 -21.56 -32.91 -14.51
N SER A 103 -21.58 -33.45 -15.75
CA SER A 103 -21.20 -34.84 -16.01
C SER A 103 -19.72 -35.15 -15.72
N LEU A 104 -18.87 -34.12 -15.68
CA LEU A 104 -17.44 -34.18 -15.30
C LEU A 104 -17.21 -33.79 -13.83
N SER A 105 -18.26 -33.87 -13.00
CA SER A 105 -18.20 -33.57 -11.55
C SER A 105 -17.91 -32.12 -11.20
N PHE A 106 -18.15 -31.19 -12.14
CA PHE A 106 -18.16 -29.77 -11.79
C PHE A 106 -19.48 -29.39 -11.13
N ARG A 107 -19.40 -28.59 -10.08
CA ARG A 107 -20.56 -28.02 -9.38
C ARG A 107 -20.71 -26.52 -9.72
N LEU A 108 -21.95 -26.07 -9.87
CA LEU A 108 -22.25 -24.67 -10.11
C LEU A 108 -21.98 -23.83 -8.87
N LEU A 109 -21.20 -22.75 -9.01
CA LEU A 109 -20.95 -21.78 -7.96
C LEU A 109 -21.76 -20.50 -8.13
N ALA A 110 -21.78 -19.96 -9.34
CA ALA A 110 -22.48 -18.72 -9.66
C ALA A 110 -23.01 -18.74 -11.09
N GLU A 111 -24.09 -18.00 -11.32
CA GLU A 111 -24.78 -17.94 -12.60
C GLU A 111 -25.17 -16.51 -12.96
N ALA A 112 -24.88 -16.11 -14.20
CA ALA A 112 -25.31 -14.89 -14.86
C ALA A 112 -25.87 -15.24 -16.24
N PRO A 113 -26.61 -14.34 -16.93
CA PRO A 113 -27.26 -14.64 -18.20
C PRO A 113 -26.29 -15.16 -19.28
N GLU A 114 -25.06 -14.64 -19.36
CA GLU A 114 -24.08 -14.96 -20.38
C GLU A 114 -22.98 -15.92 -19.92
N ALA A 115 -22.84 -16.17 -18.62
CA ALA A 115 -21.78 -17.03 -18.08
C ALA A 115 -22.18 -17.71 -16.78
N ILE A 116 -21.56 -18.88 -16.52
CA ILE A 116 -21.57 -19.57 -15.24
C ILE A 116 -20.16 -19.81 -14.75
N LEU A 117 -19.97 -19.77 -13.43
CA LEU A 117 -18.76 -20.22 -12.75
C LEU A 117 -19.02 -21.60 -12.15
N MET A 118 -18.14 -22.55 -12.44
CA MET A 118 -18.19 -23.90 -11.89
C MET A 118 -16.83 -24.31 -11.33
N GLU A 119 -16.81 -25.26 -10.40
CA GLU A 119 -15.58 -25.85 -9.86
C GLU A 119 -15.68 -27.37 -9.70
N THR A 120 -14.54 -28.05 -9.70
CA THR A 120 -14.40 -29.47 -9.36
C THR A 120 -13.19 -29.68 -8.47
N GLY A 121 -13.15 -30.81 -7.74
CA GLY A 121 -12.05 -31.16 -6.85
C GLY A 121 -12.39 -31.01 -5.37
N ILE A 122 -11.35 -30.97 -4.53
CA ILE A 122 -11.47 -30.96 -3.08
C ILE A 122 -11.19 -29.56 -2.51
N GLY A 123 -11.98 -29.13 -1.56
CA GLY A 123 -11.85 -27.83 -0.91
C GLY A 123 -12.64 -26.75 -1.66
N GLY A 124 -11.93 -25.82 -2.30
CA GLY A 124 -12.57 -24.78 -3.07
C GLY A 124 -13.47 -23.85 -2.27
N ILE A 125 -14.67 -23.54 -2.79
CA ILE A 125 -15.65 -22.67 -2.12
C ILE A 125 -16.08 -23.23 -0.76
N SER A 126 -16.04 -24.55 -0.58
CA SER A 126 -16.41 -25.19 0.69
C SER A 126 -15.45 -24.80 1.81
N ASN A 127 -14.13 -24.75 1.55
CA ASN A 127 -13.13 -24.29 2.52
C ASN A 127 -13.34 -22.81 2.87
N THR A 128 -13.65 -21.98 1.88
CA THR A 128 -13.97 -20.56 2.09
C THR A 128 -15.20 -20.40 2.97
N VAL A 129 -16.28 -21.13 2.67
CA VAL A 129 -17.52 -21.11 3.44
C VAL A 129 -17.28 -21.59 4.88
N GLU A 130 -16.48 -22.64 5.08
CA GLU A 130 -16.14 -23.15 6.41
C GLU A 130 -15.31 -22.15 7.21
N ALA A 131 -14.32 -21.52 6.58
CA ALA A 131 -13.54 -20.45 7.21
C ALA A 131 -14.41 -19.27 7.66
N LEU A 132 -15.34 -18.82 6.80
CA LEU A 132 -16.28 -17.75 7.13
C LEU A 132 -17.23 -18.12 8.27
N LYS A 133 -17.72 -19.38 8.32
CA LYS A 133 -18.51 -19.89 9.45
C LYS A 133 -17.72 -19.89 10.77
N LYS A 134 -16.46 -20.31 10.75
CA LYS A 134 -15.58 -20.26 11.94
C LYS A 134 -15.43 -18.83 12.45
N ILE A 135 -15.16 -17.87 11.55
CA ILE A 135 -15.07 -16.44 11.89
C ILE A 135 -16.36 -15.95 12.55
N LYS A 136 -17.52 -16.34 12.01
CA LYS A 136 -18.80 -16.02 12.61
C LYS A 136 -18.93 -16.58 14.03
N GLU A 137 -18.64 -17.86 14.23
CA GLU A 137 -18.72 -18.53 15.53
C GLU A 137 -17.77 -17.92 16.57
N GLU A 138 -16.51 -17.64 16.19
CA GLU A 138 -15.53 -16.98 17.05
C GLU A 138 -15.99 -15.59 17.48
N SER A 139 -16.53 -14.85 16.53
CA SER A 139 -17.09 -13.53 16.76
C SER A 139 -18.34 -13.56 17.65
N GLU A 140 -19.16 -14.63 17.63
CA GLU A 140 -20.30 -14.84 18.53
C GLU A 140 -19.84 -15.15 19.96
N LYS A 141 -18.86 -16.03 20.12
CA LYS A 141 -18.25 -16.36 21.42
C LYS A 141 -17.61 -15.14 22.09
N TYR A 142 -16.92 -14.29 21.31
CA TYR A 142 -16.30 -13.07 21.84
C TYR A 142 -17.35 -12.07 22.36
N LYS A 143 -18.53 -12.00 21.72
CA LYS A 143 -19.64 -11.14 22.17
C LYS A 143 -20.25 -11.66 23.48
N GLU A 144 -20.44 -12.98 23.61
CA GLU A 144 -20.94 -13.60 24.85
C GLU A 144 -19.97 -13.37 26.00
N TYR A 145 -18.67 -13.61 25.80
CA TYR A 145 -17.63 -13.35 26.81
C TYR A 145 -17.61 -11.89 27.28
N ASN A 146 -17.67 -10.93 26.35
CA ASN A 146 -17.68 -9.50 26.69
C ASN A 146 -18.98 -9.10 27.42
N LYS A 147 -20.11 -9.75 27.14
CA LYS A 147 -21.36 -9.51 27.86
C LYS A 147 -21.27 -10.01 29.29
N GLU A 148 -20.73 -11.19 29.51
CA GLU A 148 -20.49 -11.76 30.84
C GLU A 148 -19.54 -10.86 31.64
N CYS A 149 -18.41 -10.43 31.09
CA CYS A 149 -17.47 -9.53 31.72
C CYS A 149 -18.09 -8.16 32.08
N LYS A 150 -18.99 -7.62 31.22
CA LYS A 150 -19.71 -6.36 31.51
C LYS A 150 -20.76 -6.55 32.62
N GLU A 151 -21.42 -7.69 32.70
CA GLU A 151 -22.37 -8.05 33.76
C GLU A 151 -21.66 -8.26 35.10
N ASP A 152 -20.53 -8.95 35.13
CA ASP A 152 -19.70 -9.12 36.31
C ASP A 152 -19.12 -7.79 36.80
N SER A 153 -18.69 -6.92 35.90
CA SER A 153 -18.22 -5.57 36.24
C SER A 153 -19.33 -4.68 36.81
N LYS A 154 -20.59 -4.86 36.39
CA LYS A 154 -21.75 -4.18 36.99
C LYS A 154 -22.06 -4.74 38.37
N LYS A 155 -22.04 -6.08 38.54
CA LYS A 155 -22.20 -6.70 39.87
C LYS A 155 -21.14 -6.23 40.86
N CYS A 156 -19.87 -6.20 40.47
CA CYS A 156 -18.78 -5.70 41.30
C CYS A 156 -18.97 -4.21 41.67
N LYS A 157 -19.53 -3.38 40.78
CA LYS A 157 -19.83 -1.99 41.08
C LYS A 157 -21.06 -1.81 41.99
N GLU A 158 -22.06 -2.68 41.87
CA GLU A 158 -23.23 -2.70 42.75
C GLU A 158 -22.86 -3.20 44.15
N ASP A 159 -22.03 -4.26 44.23
CA ASP A 159 -21.50 -4.76 45.49
C ASP A 159 -20.56 -3.75 46.16
N SER A 160 -19.74 -3.02 45.37
CA SER A 160 -18.91 -1.91 45.87
C SER A 160 -19.75 -0.72 46.39
N LYS A 161 -20.92 -0.46 45.80
CA LYS A 161 -21.86 0.54 46.34
C LYS A 161 -22.51 0.07 47.63
N LYS A 162 -22.93 -1.19 47.73
CA LYS A 162 -23.45 -1.78 48.97
C LYS A 162 -22.41 -1.81 50.09
N CYS A 163 -21.12 -2.06 49.77
CA CYS A 163 -20.04 -1.97 50.74
C CYS A 163 -19.70 -0.55 51.18
N LYS A 164 -19.95 0.47 50.35
CA LYS A 164 -19.72 1.89 50.70
C LYS A 164 -20.80 2.49 51.62
N GLU A 165 -21.95 1.86 51.71
CA GLU A 165 -22.99 2.23 52.67
C GLU A 165 -22.70 1.72 54.11
N VAL A 166 -21.78 0.76 54.27
CA VAL A 166 -21.47 0.09 55.54
C VAL A 166 -20.13 0.52 56.16
N GLY A 167 -19.32 1.36 55.52
CA GLY A 167 -18.01 1.71 56.09
C GLY A 167 -17.40 3.01 55.59
N LYS A 168 -17.59 4.07 56.33
CA LYS A 168 -16.73 5.28 56.24
C LYS A 168 -15.40 4.99 56.92
N THR A 169 -14.34 4.66 56.21
CA THR A 169 -12.95 4.96 56.59
C THR A 169 -12.05 4.96 55.38
N ASN A 170 -11.15 5.93 55.34
CA ASN A 170 -10.21 6.28 54.30
C ASN A 170 -9.31 5.15 53.84
N LEU A 171 -9.05 5.05 52.50
CA LEU A 171 -7.71 4.83 52.00
C LEU A 171 -7.68 5.08 50.44
N ASN A 172 -6.80 5.98 50.06
CA ASN A 172 -6.46 6.31 48.67
C ASN A 172 -5.75 5.10 47.96
N THR A 173 -6.29 4.66 46.84
CA THR A 173 -5.48 3.98 45.83
C THR A 173 -6.04 4.32 44.45
N SER A 174 -5.16 4.79 43.61
CA SER A 174 -5.37 5.18 42.21
C SER A 174 -5.69 4.00 41.32
N THR A 175 -6.80 4.04 40.60
CA THR A 175 -7.19 3.09 39.54
C THR A 175 -7.24 3.78 38.18
N PRO A 176 -6.84 3.18 37.08
CA PRO A 176 -6.81 3.81 35.77
C PRO A 176 -8.23 4.06 35.21
N GLN A 177 -8.44 5.27 34.76
CA GLN A 177 -9.70 5.68 34.14
C GLN A 177 -9.81 5.19 32.71
N HIS A 178 -10.76 4.29 32.43
CA HIS A 178 -11.28 4.06 31.10
C HIS A 178 -12.14 5.23 30.65
N LEU A 179 -11.75 5.89 29.58
CA LEU A 179 -12.46 7.02 28.97
C LEU A 179 -13.72 6.54 28.25
N ASN A 180 -14.88 6.89 28.79
CA ASN A 180 -16.16 6.89 28.08
C ASN A 180 -16.33 8.23 27.37
N THR A 181 -16.37 8.23 26.04
CA THR A 181 -16.79 9.40 25.24
C THR A 181 -18.30 9.33 25.02
N PRO A 182 -19.07 10.36 25.37
CA PRO A 182 -20.47 10.47 24.96
C PRO A 182 -20.57 11.18 23.60
N TYR A 183 -21.18 10.53 22.63
CA TYR A 183 -21.55 11.14 21.36
C TYR A 183 -22.85 11.93 21.48
N LEU A 184 -22.84 13.14 20.94
CA LEU A 184 -23.99 14.02 20.84
C LEU A 184 -25.04 13.44 19.89
N ASN A 185 -26.28 13.44 20.36
CA ASN A 185 -27.48 13.24 19.58
C ASN A 185 -27.76 14.45 18.69
N THR A 186 -27.84 14.27 17.39
CA THR A 186 -28.58 15.16 16.52
C THR A 186 -29.62 14.34 15.74
N SER A 187 -30.88 14.78 15.87
CA SER A 187 -32.08 14.43 15.11
C SER A 187 -32.41 12.93 14.99
N THR A 188 -33.39 12.52 15.73
CA THR A 188 -34.09 11.25 15.70
C THR A 188 -34.93 11.11 14.44
N PRO A 189 -34.71 10.08 13.60
CA PRO A 189 -35.76 9.54 12.77
C PRO A 189 -36.61 8.59 13.61
N GLN A 190 -37.89 8.66 13.46
CA GLN A 190 -38.88 7.80 14.11
C GLN A 190 -38.53 6.32 13.92
N HIS A 191 -38.15 5.64 14.99
CA HIS A 191 -37.90 4.21 15.01
C HIS A 191 -39.23 3.44 14.87
N LEU A 192 -39.43 2.80 13.71
CA LEU A 192 -40.16 1.55 13.67
C LEU A 192 -39.38 0.52 14.52
N ASN A 193 -40.06 -0.12 15.47
CA ASN A 193 -39.56 -1.19 16.34
C ASN A 193 -39.24 -2.46 15.53
N THR A 194 -38.16 -2.47 14.75
CA THR A 194 -37.59 -3.66 14.13
C THR A 194 -36.25 -3.93 14.75
N THR A 195 -36.06 -5.11 15.31
CA THR A 195 -34.74 -5.60 15.74
C THR A 195 -33.73 -5.40 14.61
N PRO A 196 -32.56 -4.80 14.87
CA PRO A 196 -31.56 -4.58 13.82
C PRO A 196 -31.15 -5.92 13.17
N PRO A 197 -30.85 -5.95 11.87
CA PRO A 197 -30.39 -7.15 11.19
C PRO A 197 -29.16 -7.74 11.89
N ARG A 198 -29.11 -9.06 12.06
CA ARG A 198 -28.03 -9.73 12.79
C ARG A 198 -26.65 -9.50 12.18
N GLY A 199 -26.53 -9.49 10.85
CA GLY A 199 -25.25 -9.33 10.18
C GLY A 199 -25.32 -8.47 8.93
N GLY A 200 -24.27 -7.66 8.74
CA GLY A 200 -24.03 -6.87 7.54
C GLY A 200 -22.64 -7.10 6.96
N VAL A 201 -22.45 -6.80 5.68
CA VAL A 201 -21.14 -6.89 5.00
C VAL A 201 -20.86 -5.60 4.24
N VAL A 202 -19.63 -5.12 4.36
CA VAL A 202 -19.00 -4.14 3.47
C VAL A 202 -17.85 -4.82 2.74
N VAL A 203 -17.73 -4.66 1.43
CA VAL A 203 -16.58 -5.12 0.65
C VAL A 203 -15.89 -3.92 0.06
N MET A 204 -14.58 -3.82 0.26
CA MET A 204 -13.81 -2.65 -0.17
C MET A 204 -12.36 -2.98 -0.50
N ASN A 205 -11.75 -2.20 -1.39
CA ASN A 205 -10.35 -2.38 -1.77
C ASN A 205 -9.37 -1.72 -0.79
N CYS A 206 -9.70 -0.51 -0.28
CA CYS A 206 -8.88 0.23 0.69
C CYS A 206 -7.44 0.50 0.24
N ASN A 207 -7.25 1.03 -0.94
CA ASN A 207 -5.93 1.27 -1.56
C ASN A 207 -5.57 2.79 -1.63
N PRO A 208 -5.15 3.45 -0.50
CA PRO A 208 -5.12 2.97 0.88
C PRO A 208 -6.47 3.12 1.62
N PHE A 209 -6.48 2.75 2.91
CA PHE A 209 -7.63 2.98 3.80
C PHE A 209 -7.77 4.47 4.13
N THR A 210 -8.98 5.03 3.94
CA THR A 210 -9.28 6.46 4.09
C THR A 210 -10.35 6.72 5.14
N LEU A 211 -10.50 7.98 5.54
CA LEU A 211 -11.61 8.42 6.41
C LEU A 211 -12.98 8.17 5.76
N GLY A 212 -13.08 8.19 4.41
CA GLY A 212 -14.31 7.83 3.70
C GLY A 212 -14.67 6.35 3.88
N HIS A 213 -13.69 5.45 3.82
CA HIS A 213 -13.90 4.03 4.12
C HIS A 213 -14.32 3.82 5.58
N ARG A 214 -13.63 4.47 6.52
CA ARG A 214 -13.97 4.40 7.94
C ARG A 214 -15.37 4.92 8.21
N TYR A 215 -15.76 6.04 7.61
CA TYR A 215 -17.11 6.60 7.74
C TYR A 215 -18.21 5.63 7.29
N LEU A 216 -18.03 5.00 6.11
CA LEU A 216 -18.96 3.96 5.64
C LEU A 216 -19.10 2.83 6.66
N ILE A 217 -17.97 2.33 7.20
CA ILE A 217 -17.96 1.27 8.20
C ILE A 217 -18.68 1.71 9.48
N GLU A 218 -18.45 2.93 9.97
CA GLU A 218 -19.12 3.48 11.15
C GLU A 218 -20.64 3.61 10.97
N GLN A 219 -21.08 4.08 9.80
CA GLN A 219 -22.52 4.19 9.51
C GLN A 219 -23.18 2.81 9.35
N ALA A 220 -22.51 1.86 8.72
CA ALA A 220 -22.97 0.49 8.59
C ALA A 220 -23.02 -0.23 9.95
N ALA A 221 -22.00 -0.08 10.78
CA ALA A 221 -21.92 -0.71 12.10
C ALA A 221 -23.07 -0.30 13.04
N LYS A 222 -23.58 0.94 12.94
CA LYS A 222 -24.74 1.42 13.71
C LYS A 222 -26.06 0.72 13.34
N GLN A 223 -26.12 0.09 12.17
CA GLN A 223 -27.36 -0.46 11.63
C GLN A 223 -27.48 -1.97 11.80
N VAL A 224 -26.45 -2.65 12.25
CA VAL A 224 -26.40 -4.12 12.40
C VAL A 224 -25.81 -4.54 13.75
N GLU A 225 -26.18 -5.73 14.21
CA GLU A 225 -25.55 -6.28 15.41
C GLU A 225 -24.08 -6.61 15.20
N ARG A 226 -23.70 -6.95 13.96
CA ARG A 226 -22.35 -7.31 13.55
C ARG A 226 -22.10 -6.91 12.10
N LEU A 227 -20.96 -6.29 11.88
CA LEU A 227 -20.50 -5.89 10.56
C LEU A 227 -19.21 -6.62 10.19
N TYR A 228 -19.22 -7.28 9.03
CA TYR A 228 -18.03 -7.87 8.44
C TYR A 228 -17.47 -6.93 7.38
N VAL A 229 -16.20 -6.58 7.49
CA VAL A 229 -15.48 -5.78 6.51
C VAL A 229 -14.55 -6.71 5.74
N MET A 230 -14.88 -6.98 4.48
CA MET A 230 -14.14 -7.85 3.60
C MET A 230 -13.21 -7.00 2.71
N VAL A 231 -11.90 -7.20 2.83
CA VAL A 231 -10.91 -6.52 2.00
C VAL A 231 -10.66 -7.35 0.75
N VAL A 232 -10.81 -6.76 -0.43
CA VAL A 232 -10.64 -7.45 -1.72
C VAL A 232 -9.17 -7.87 -1.91
N ARG A 233 -8.93 -9.12 -2.32
CA ARG A 233 -7.61 -9.61 -2.74
C ARG A 233 -7.40 -9.22 -4.21
N GLU A 234 -6.69 -8.13 -4.43
CA GLU A 234 -6.32 -7.66 -5.76
C GLU A 234 -4.83 -7.32 -5.77
N ASP A 235 -4.07 -7.93 -6.68
CA ASP A 235 -2.61 -7.80 -6.72
C ASP A 235 -2.14 -6.54 -7.47
N CYS A 236 -3.03 -5.87 -8.20
CA CYS A 236 -2.70 -4.64 -8.95
C CYS A 236 -2.82 -3.36 -8.12
N SER A 237 -2.95 -3.45 -6.81
CA SER A 237 -3.05 -2.31 -5.90
C SER A 237 -1.69 -1.73 -5.55
N LEU A 238 -1.63 -0.40 -5.29
CA LEU A 238 -0.40 0.27 -4.86
C LEU A 238 0.14 -0.31 -3.53
N PHE A 239 -0.79 -0.59 -2.60
CA PHE A 239 -0.48 -1.24 -1.33
C PHE A 239 -0.81 -2.73 -1.41
N ALA A 240 0.10 -3.58 -0.91
CA ALA A 240 -0.11 -5.03 -0.87
C ALA A 240 -1.38 -5.39 -0.08
N TYR A 241 -2.00 -6.52 -0.42
CA TYR A 241 -3.20 -7.00 0.28
C TYR A 241 -3.04 -7.05 1.81
N THR A 242 -1.91 -7.56 2.28
CA THR A 242 -1.60 -7.66 3.72
C THR A 242 -1.57 -6.30 4.40
N GLU A 243 -1.02 -5.29 3.75
CA GLU A 243 -0.98 -3.91 4.24
C GLU A 243 -2.36 -3.27 4.26
N ARG A 244 -3.14 -3.42 3.18
CA ARG A 244 -4.50 -2.89 3.10
C ARG A 244 -5.39 -3.48 4.20
N LYS A 245 -5.30 -4.79 4.43
CA LYS A 245 -6.00 -5.46 5.52
C LYS A 245 -5.55 -4.97 6.89
N ALA A 246 -4.26 -4.78 7.10
CA ALA A 246 -3.70 -4.26 8.35
C ALA A 246 -4.15 -2.82 8.62
N MET A 247 -4.13 -1.93 7.61
CA MET A 247 -4.66 -0.57 7.70
C MET A 247 -6.13 -0.55 8.14
N VAL A 248 -6.97 -1.38 7.51
CA VAL A 248 -8.39 -1.50 7.87
C VAL A 248 -8.52 -2.00 9.30
N LYS A 249 -7.84 -3.10 9.65
CA LYS A 249 -7.91 -3.70 10.99
C LYS A 249 -7.52 -2.72 12.09
N GLN A 250 -6.45 -1.97 11.90
CA GLN A 250 -6.00 -0.95 12.85
C GLN A 250 -6.94 0.26 12.86
N GLY A 251 -7.42 0.67 11.69
CA GLY A 251 -8.26 1.84 11.53
C GLY A 251 -9.70 1.69 12.02
N VAL A 252 -10.15 0.48 12.37
CA VAL A 252 -11.49 0.20 12.93
C VAL A 252 -11.45 -0.56 14.24
N ALA A 253 -10.27 -0.67 14.88
CA ALA A 253 -10.07 -1.46 16.10
C ALA A 253 -10.90 -0.97 17.30
N ASP A 254 -11.36 0.27 17.28
CA ASP A 254 -12.21 0.90 18.27
C ASP A 254 -13.72 0.65 18.07
N ILE A 255 -14.13 -0.03 16.97
CA ILE A 255 -15.53 -0.31 16.67
C ILE A 255 -15.84 -1.75 17.06
N GLU A 256 -16.48 -1.92 18.22
CA GLU A 256 -16.66 -3.23 18.90
C GLU A 256 -17.36 -4.32 18.06
N ASN A 257 -18.30 -3.95 17.19
CA ASN A 257 -19.10 -4.90 16.41
C ASN A 257 -18.59 -5.11 14.97
N VAL A 258 -17.37 -4.65 14.67
CA VAL A 258 -16.71 -4.81 13.36
C VAL A 258 -15.72 -5.95 13.39
N SER A 259 -15.80 -6.84 12.39
CA SER A 259 -14.82 -7.91 12.15
C SER A 259 -14.23 -7.75 10.75
N VAL A 260 -12.90 -7.55 10.67
CA VAL A 260 -12.19 -7.47 9.38
C VAL A 260 -11.80 -8.88 8.94
N ILE A 261 -12.30 -9.29 7.79
CA ILE A 261 -12.14 -10.64 7.24
C ILE A 261 -11.37 -10.63 5.92
N ASP A 262 -10.83 -11.78 5.56
CA ASP A 262 -10.16 -11.96 4.28
C ASP A 262 -11.16 -11.89 3.12
N GLY A 263 -10.74 -11.26 2.03
CA GLY A 263 -11.41 -11.38 0.76
C GLY A 263 -11.38 -12.83 0.28
N SER A 264 -12.43 -13.23 -0.39
CA SER A 264 -12.49 -14.57 -1.00
C SER A 264 -11.57 -14.63 -2.22
N ASP A 265 -10.86 -15.75 -2.40
CA ASP A 265 -10.16 -16.08 -3.65
C ASP A 265 -11.14 -16.29 -4.83
N TYR A 266 -12.41 -16.27 -4.52
CA TYR A 266 -13.52 -16.32 -5.47
C TYR A 266 -14.06 -14.93 -5.86
N ALA A 267 -13.47 -13.83 -5.35
CA ALA A 267 -13.84 -12.49 -5.82
C ALA A 267 -13.55 -12.37 -7.32
N ILE A 268 -14.59 -12.14 -8.11
CA ILE A 268 -14.50 -12.08 -9.57
C ILE A 268 -14.17 -10.65 -9.96
N SER A 269 -12.87 -10.37 -10.15
CA SER A 269 -12.38 -9.08 -10.62
C SER A 269 -12.30 -9.01 -12.15
N ARG A 270 -12.09 -7.80 -12.70
CA ARG A 270 -11.82 -7.63 -14.13
C ARG A 270 -10.57 -8.37 -14.59
N ALA A 271 -9.58 -8.56 -13.71
CA ALA A 271 -8.36 -9.28 -14.02
C ALA A 271 -8.56 -10.79 -14.05
N THR A 272 -9.48 -11.32 -13.24
CA THR A 272 -9.73 -12.76 -13.11
C THR A 272 -10.84 -13.29 -14.01
N PHE A 273 -11.76 -12.40 -14.46
CA PHE A 273 -12.88 -12.80 -15.30
C PHE A 273 -12.48 -12.97 -16.78
N PRO A 274 -12.57 -14.17 -17.35
CA PRO A 274 -12.20 -14.42 -18.75
C PRO A 274 -13.30 -13.93 -19.70
N THR A 275 -12.91 -13.13 -20.68
CA THR A 275 -13.84 -12.56 -21.68
C THR A 275 -13.82 -13.26 -23.03
N TYR A 276 -12.98 -14.29 -23.21
CA TYR A 276 -12.71 -14.94 -24.51
C TYR A 276 -13.94 -15.57 -25.20
N PHE A 277 -14.96 -15.97 -24.43
CA PHE A 277 -16.17 -16.62 -24.93
C PHE A 277 -17.36 -15.68 -25.10
N LEU A 278 -17.27 -14.43 -24.67
CA LEU A 278 -18.35 -13.45 -24.80
C LEU A 278 -18.37 -12.83 -26.20
N LYS A 279 -19.54 -12.64 -26.76
CA LYS A 279 -19.70 -12.04 -28.10
C LYS A 279 -19.38 -10.56 -28.13
N ARG A 280 -19.74 -9.83 -27.07
CA ARG A 280 -19.53 -8.37 -26.93
C ARG A 280 -18.75 -8.10 -25.65
N LEU A 281 -17.80 -7.19 -25.72
CA LEU A 281 -17.00 -6.78 -24.57
C LEU A 281 -17.79 -5.89 -23.59
N ASP A 282 -18.80 -5.18 -24.10
CA ASP A 282 -19.67 -4.32 -23.28
C ASP A 282 -20.47 -5.16 -22.25
N ASP A 283 -20.88 -6.40 -22.66
CA ASP A 283 -21.62 -7.31 -21.78
C ASP A 283 -20.72 -8.00 -20.74
N ALA A 284 -19.38 -7.89 -20.88
CA ALA A 284 -18.43 -8.57 -20.01
C ALA A 284 -18.41 -8.00 -18.60
N ALA A 285 -18.54 -6.69 -18.46
CA ALA A 285 -18.51 -6.03 -17.16
C ALA A 285 -19.77 -6.38 -16.34
N ASP A 286 -20.96 -6.30 -16.94
CA ASP A 286 -22.21 -6.67 -16.26
C ASP A 286 -22.24 -8.15 -15.90
N THR A 287 -21.79 -9.03 -16.81
CA THR A 287 -21.72 -10.48 -16.57
C THR A 287 -20.79 -10.81 -15.39
N GLN A 288 -19.62 -10.19 -15.34
CA GLN A 288 -18.66 -10.33 -14.23
C GLN A 288 -19.29 -9.90 -12.91
N MET A 289 -19.92 -8.72 -12.88
CA MET A 289 -20.56 -8.18 -11.69
C MET A 289 -21.69 -9.08 -11.18
N LEU A 290 -22.54 -9.58 -12.10
CA LEU A 290 -23.64 -10.48 -11.75
C LEU A 290 -23.14 -11.82 -11.20
N LEU A 291 -22.07 -12.39 -11.76
CA LEU A 291 -21.46 -13.62 -11.21
C LEU A 291 -20.91 -13.40 -9.80
N ASP A 292 -20.23 -12.27 -9.56
CA ASP A 292 -19.70 -11.91 -8.23
C ASP A 292 -20.86 -11.75 -7.22
N LEU A 293 -21.92 -11.07 -7.60
CA LEU A 293 -23.11 -10.88 -6.75
C LEU A 293 -23.86 -12.19 -6.48
N ASP A 294 -23.98 -13.08 -7.46
CA ASP A 294 -24.63 -14.38 -7.28
C ASP A 294 -23.78 -15.31 -6.40
N LEU A 295 -22.46 -15.30 -6.56
CA LEU A 295 -21.53 -16.02 -5.69
C LEU A 295 -21.62 -15.51 -4.23
N PHE A 296 -21.62 -14.21 -4.05
CA PHE A 296 -21.83 -13.59 -2.74
C PHE A 296 -23.15 -14.04 -2.12
N ARG A 297 -24.25 -13.97 -2.87
CA ARG A 297 -25.59 -14.33 -2.43
C ARG A 297 -25.72 -15.80 -2.06
N ARG A 298 -25.12 -16.71 -2.85
CA ARG A 298 -25.23 -18.17 -2.64
C ARG A 298 -24.34 -18.71 -1.54
N HIS A 299 -23.15 -18.14 -1.37
CA HIS A 299 -22.10 -18.75 -0.53
C HIS A 299 -21.62 -17.85 0.61
N ILE A 300 -21.31 -16.57 0.33
CA ILE A 300 -20.65 -15.69 1.31
C ILE A 300 -21.66 -15.19 2.36
N SER A 301 -22.75 -14.58 1.89
CA SER A 301 -23.80 -14.00 2.76
C SER A 301 -24.39 -15.03 3.73
N PRO A 302 -24.77 -16.27 3.31
CA PRO A 302 -25.27 -17.29 4.22
C PRO A 302 -24.24 -17.78 5.23
N ALA A 303 -22.97 -17.93 4.82
CA ALA A 303 -21.88 -18.38 5.70
C ALA A 303 -21.64 -17.41 6.86
N LEU A 304 -21.70 -16.11 6.60
CA LEU A 304 -21.57 -15.06 7.61
C LEU A 304 -22.88 -14.80 8.38
N GLY A 305 -24.04 -15.31 7.90
CA GLY A 305 -25.34 -14.92 8.42
C GLY A 305 -25.66 -13.44 8.19
N ALA A 306 -25.06 -12.85 7.16
CA ALA A 306 -25.22 -11.45 6.81
C ALA A 306 -26.42 -11.29 5.87
N THR A 307 -27.34 -10.39 6.20
CA THR A 307 -28.56 -10.13 5.43
C THR A 307 -28.54 -8.80 4.69
N VAL A 308 -27.62 -7.91 5.08
CA VAL A 308 -27.48 -6.56 4.54
C VAL A 308 -26.11 -6.37 3.89
N ARG A 309 -26.08 -5.80 2.69
CA ARG A 309 -24.88 -5.32 2.02
C ARG A 309 -24.83 -3.79 2.11
N PHE A 310 -23.71 -3.23 2.59
CA PHE A 310 -23.52 -1.79 2.63
C PHE A 310 -22.52 -1.34 1.57
N VAL A 311 -22.83 -0.22 0.91
CA VAL A 311 -22.00 0.41 -0.11
C VAL A 311 -22.03 1.93 0.03
N GLY A 312 -20.99 2.60 -0.48
CA GLY A 312 -21.00 4.05 -0.62
C GLY A 312 -21.64 4.47 -1.93
N THR A 313 -22.32 5.62 -1.96
CA THR A 313 -22.80 6.22 -3.21
C THR A 313 -21.62 6.55 -4.14
N GLU A 314 -21.80 6.44 -5.46
CA GLU A 314 -20.75 6.68 -6.45
C GLU A 314 -21.18 7.70 -7.48
N PRO A 315 -20.85 8.99 -7.28
CA PRO A 315 -21.25 10.03 -8.20
C PRO A 315 -20.40 10.13 -9.47
N THR A 316 -19.17 9.64 -9.46
CA THR A 316 -18.16 9.89 -10.49
C THR A 316 -17.84 8.70 -11.37
N ASP A 317 -17.55 7.53 -10.77
CA ASP A 317 -17.18 6.34 -11.53
C ASP A 317 -18.42 5.58 -12.03
N GLN A 318 -18.59 5.55 -13.35
CA GLN A 318 -19.74 4.91 -14.01
C GLN A 318 -19.76 3.40 -13.76
N LEU A 319 -18.61 2.74 -13.68
CA LEU A 319 -18.53 1.29 -13.50
C LEU A 319 -18.99 0.89 -12.08
N THR A 320 -18.49 1.59 -11.06
CA THR A 320 -18.91 1.36 -9.68
C THR A 320 -20.39 1.70 -9.48
N ARG A 321 -20.90 2.75 -10.12
CA ARG A 321 -22.33 3.08 -10.12
C ARG A 321 -23.16 1.95 -10.72
N ARG A 322 -22.72 1.40 -11.87
CA ARG A 322 -23.39 0.26 -12.49
C ARG A 322 -23.38 -0.97 -11.57
N TYR A 323 -22.28 -1.22 -10.88
CA TYR A 323 -22.19 -2.32 -9.91
C TYR A 323 -23.19 -2.15 -8.75
N ASN A 324 -23.31 -0.92 -8.20
CA ASN A 324 -24.31 -0.62 -7.17
C ASN A 324 -25.76 -0.88 -7.67
N GLN A 325 -26.08 -0.47 -8.90
CA GLN A 325 -27.41 -0.75 -9.50
C GLN A 325 -27.69 -2.24 -9.59
N LEU A 326 -26.77 -3.03 -10.16
CA LEU A 326 -26.91 -4.48 -10.26
C LEU A 326 -26.99 -5.14 -8.89
N MET A 327 -26.32 -4.58 -7.89
CA MET A 327 -26.39 -5.07 -6.51
C MET A 327 -27.79 -4.92 -5.92
N HIS A 328 -28.46 -3.79 -6.14
CA HIS A 328 -29.87 -3.60 -5.74
C HIS A 328 -30.83 -4.55 -6.45
N GLU A 329 -30.54 -4.92 -7.71
CA GLU A 329 -31.33 -5.88 -8.46
C GLU A 329 -31.12 -7.33 -7.97
N ALA A 330 -29.87 -7.68 -7.60
CA ALA A 330 -29.48 -9.06 -7.27
C ALA A 330 -29.66 -9.43 -5.79
N LEU A 331 -29.56 -8.46 -4.87
CA LEU A 331 -29.61 -8.69 -3.42
C LEU A 331 -30.87 -8.08 -2.79
N LYS A 332 -31.34 -8.68 -1.69
CA LYS A 332 -32.60 -8.29 -1.05
C LYS A 332 -32.52 -6.99 -0.23
N ASP A 333 -31.40 -6.75 0.46
CA ASP A 333 -31.19 -5.57 1.31
C ASP A 333 -29.79 -4.99 1.02
N VAL A 334 -29.78 -3.91 0.26
CA VAL A 334 -28.58 -3.12 -0.03
C VAL A 334 -28.83 -1.72 0.49
N ARG A 335 -27.91 -1.22 1.31
CA ARG A 335 -27.99 0.13 1.91
C ARG A 335 -26.82 0.97 1.43
N GLU A 336 -27.16 2.09 0.81
CA GLU A 336 -26.21 3.07 0.39
C GLU A 336 -25.96 4.12 1.49
N THR A 337 -24.72 4.56 1.62
CA THR A 337 -24.31 5.64 2.51
C THR A 337 -23.66 6.72 1.65
N ASP A 338 -24.06 7.97 1.86
CA ASP A 338 -23.46 9.10 1.18
C ASP A 338 -21.96 9.20 1.48
N ARG A 339 -21.19 9.63 0.49
CA ARG A 339 -19.75 9.78 0.65
C ARG A 339 -19.42 10.88 1.66
N LEU A 340 -18.42 10.60 2.48
CA LEU A 340 -17.82 11.65 3.30
C LEU A 340 -17.15 12.66 2.38
N GLU A 341 -17.55 13.92 2.50
CA GLU A 341 -16.94 15.05 1.80
C GLU A 341 -16.09 15.88 2.75
N LYS A 342 -15.03 16.45 2.21
CA LYS A 342 -14.19 17.42 2.89
C LYS A 342 -13.77 18.50 1.89
N ASP A 343 -14.01 19.75 2.28
CA ASP A 343 -13.78 20.93 1.44
C ASP A 343 -14.51 20.82 0.07
N GLY A 344 -15.76 20.33 0.09
CA GLY A 344 -16.60 20.15 -1.10
C GLY A 344 -16.16 19.02 -2.03
N ASN A 345 -15.24 18.16 -1.61
CA ASN A 345 -14.74 17.05 -2.40
C ASN A 345 -14.83 15.73 -1.65
N ALA A 346 -15.20 14.65 -2.34
CA ALA A 346 -15.27 13.33 -1.76
C ALA A 346 -13.91 12.85 -1.23
N VAL A 347 -13.90 12.27 -0.04
CA VAL A 347 -12.72 11.60 0.53
C VAL A 347 -12.53 10.27 -0.17
N SER A 348 -11.48 10.15 -1.00
CA SER A 348 -11.22 8.96 -1.82
C SER A 348 -9.77 8.51 -1.77
N ALA A 349 -9.55 7.21 -2.00
CA ALA A 349 -8.19 6.64 -2.08
C ALA A 349 -7.40 7.19 -3.28
N SER A 350 -8.06 7.52 -4.39
CA SER A 350 -7.41 8.13 -5.57
C SER A 350 -6.85 9.52 -5.25
N ARG A 351 -7.55 10.33 -4.45
CA ARG A 351 -7.01 11.62 -3.99
C ARG A 351 -5.79 11.45 -3.09
N VAL A 352 -5.80 10.41 -2.24
CA VAL A 352 -4.63 10.11 -1.40
C VAL A 352 -3.43 9.73 -2.26
N ARG A 353 -3.61 8.83 -3.26
CA ARG A 353 -2.51 8.43 -4.15
C ARG A 353 -1.97 9.61 -4.95
N LYS A 354 -2.85 10.47 -5.48
CA LYS A 354 -2.44 11.71 -6.14
C LYS A 354 -1.63 12.62 -5.21
N ALA A 355 -2.09 12.83 -3.97
CA ALA A 355 -1.37 13.62 -2.98
C ALA A 355 0.00 12.99 -2.62
N MET A 356 0.12 11.65 -2.63
CA MET A 356 1.42 10.96 -2.46
C MET A 356 2.37 11.26 -3.63
N GLU A 357 1.91 11.24 -4.87
CA GLU A 357 2.70 11.60 -6.06
C GLU A 357 3.15 13.06 -6.02
N GLU A 358 2.28 13.94 -5.54
CA GLU A 358 2.57 15.37 -5.39
C GLU A 358 3.37 15.70 -4.13
N GLY A 359 3.51 14.74 -3.16
CA GLY A 359 4.15 14.93 -1.86
C GLY A 359 3.37 15.88 -0.95
N ASP A 360 2.06 15.95 -1.10
CA ASP A 360 1.17 16.77 -0.27
C ASP A 360 0.71 16.00 0.99
N MET A 361 1.56 15.96 2.00
CA MET A 361 1.23 15.33 3.29
C MET A 361 0.09 16.01 4.03
N ASN A 362 -0.21 17.29 3.78
CA ASN A 362 -1.35 17.96 4.40
C ASN A 362 -2.66 17.37 3.93
N THR A 363 -2.81 17.22 2.63
CA THR A 363 -3.98 16.55 2.03
C THR A 363 -4.07 15.10 2.51
N ILE A 364 -2.96 14.36 2.56
CA ILE A 364 -2.94 12.98 3.06
C ILE A 364 -3.47 12.91 4.50
N ARG A 365 -2.91 13.70 5.43
CA ARG A 365 -3.34 13.76 6.85
C ARG A 365 -4.83 14.10 7.02
N GLN A 366 -5.39 14.79 6.07
CA GLN A 366 -6.80 15.14 6.09
C GLN A 366 -7.72 14.04 5.57
N LEU A 367 -7.21 13.13 4.76
CA LEU A 367 -8.01 12.13 4.05
C LEU A 367 -7.90 10.73 4.67
N VAL A 368 -6.88 10.46 5.51
CA VAL A 368 -6.65 9.13 6.08
C VAL A 368 -6.73 9.13 7.61
N PRO A 369 -7.12 8.01 8.23
CA PRO A 369 -6.91 7.83 9.67
C PRO A 369 -5.41 7.85 10.00
N PRO A 370 -5.01 8.34 11.20
CA PRO A 370 -3.62 8.33 11.61
C PRO A 370 -2.93 6.97 11.51
N THR A 371 -3.67 5.88 11.74
CA THR A 371 -3.20 4.49 11.63
C THR A 371 -2.78 4.07 10.22
N THR A 372 -3.17 4.80 9.19
CA THR A 372 -2.75 4.55 7.79
C THR A 372 -1.40 5.20 7.46
N LEU A 373 -1.00 6.26 8.19
CA LEU A 373 0.21 7.03 7.91
C LEU A 373 1.51 6.20 7.90
N PRO A 374 1.74 5.23 8.83
CA PRO A 374 2.95 4.40 8.79
C PRO A 374 3.18 3.68 7.45
N TYR A 375 2.12 3.17 6.85
CA TYR A 375 2.17 2.48 5.55
C TYR A 375 2.49 3.45 4.41
N ILE A 376 1.90 4.64 4.45
CA ILE A 376 2.18 5.70 3.46
C ILE A 376 3.64 6.16 3.58
N ILE A 377 4.16 6.40 4.79
CA ILE A 377 5.56 6.77 5.05
C ILE A 377 6.52 5.71 4.50
N ALA A 378 6.25 4.43 4.76
CA ALA A 378 7.06 3.33 4.24
C ALA A 378 7.04 3.27 2.70
N HIS A 379 5.88 3.50 2.10
CA HIS A 379 5.75 3.54 0.65
C HIS A 379 6.53 4.72 0.04
N LEU A 380 6.46 5.91 0.62
CA LEU A 380 7.21 7.08 0.19
C LEU A 380 8.73 6.87 0.32
N ALA A 381 9.20 6.15 1.35
CA ALA A 381 10.60 5.76 1.49
C ALA A 381 11.04 4.82 0.35
N THR A 382 10.21 3.83 0.01
CA THR A 382 10.44 2.92 -1.12
C THR A 382 10.46 3.67 -2.46
N GLN A 383 9.52 4.60 -2.66
CA GLN A 383 9.47 5.45 -3.85
C GLN A 383 10.71 6.36 -3.97
N ALA A 384 11.26 6.83 -2.85
CA ALA A 384 12.46 7.66 -2.86
C ALA A 384 13.70 6.87 -3.31
N LEU A 385 13.87 5.62 -2.86
CA LEU A 385 14.89 4.72 -3.37
C LEU A 385 14.70 4.42 -4.86
N GLN A 386 13.46 4.22 -5.29
CA GLN A 386 13.13 3.99 -6.69
C GLN A 386 13.46 5.23 -7.55
N ALA A 387 13.12 6.41 -7.09
CA ALA A 387 13.41 7.67 -7.80
C ALA A 387 14.92 7.90 -7.95
N GLU A 388 15.71 7.55 -6.93
CA GLU A 388 17.17 7.56 -7.02
C GLU A 388 17.65 6.56 -8.07
N LEU A 389 17.23 5.30 -8.01
CA LEU A 389 17.64 4.26 -8.94
C LEU A 389 17.28 4.60 -10.41
N ASP A 390 16.11 5.18 -10.63
CA ASP A 390 15.59 5.54 -11.95
C ASP A 390 16.21 6.81 -12.55
N THR A 391 16.89 7.62 -11.72
CA THR A 391 17.60 8.81 -12.20
C THR A 391 18.76 8.39 -13.12
N THR A 392 18.70 8.79 -14.39
CA THR A 392 19.63 8.36 -15.46
C THR A 392 19.97 9.54 -16.35
N PRO A 393 21.26 9.83 -16.65
CA PRO A 393 22.47 9.13 -16.18
C PRO A 393 22.92 9.53 -14.77
N LYS A 394 23.56 8.60 -14.04
CA LYS A 394 24.18 8.87 -12.73
C LYS A 394 25.68 8.56 -12.75
N PRO A 395 26.56 9.55 -12.57
CA PRO A 395 28.00 9.35 -12.70
C PRO A 395 28.56 8.28 -11.73
N GLY A 396 29.07 7.16 -12.29
CA GLY A 396 29.67 6.05 -11.58
C GLY A 396 28.72 5.17 -10.75
N LEU A 397 27.43 5.38 -10.86
CA LEU A 397 26.37 4.66 -10.12
C LEU A 397 25.54 3.78 -11.05
N VAL A 398 24.88 2.77 -10.48
CA VAL A 398 23.92 1.93 -11.24
C VAL A 398 22.70 2.75 -11.62
N ASP A 399 22.32 2.69 -12.90
CA ASP A 399 21.10 3.30 -13.42
C ASP A 399 20.48 2.44 -14.54
N LYS A 400 19.55 2.99 -15.34
CA LYS A 400 18.93 2.26 -16.45
C LYS A 400 19.84 2.07 -17.67
N ASP A 401 20.86 2.91 -17.83
CA ASP A 401 21.76 2.86 -18.98
C ASP A 401 22.93 1.89 -18.74
N ASN A 402 23.44 1.77 -17.48
CA ASN A 402 24.58 0.92 -17.17
C ASN A 402 24.77 0.69 -15.64
N ASN A 403 25.78 -0.12 -15.31
CA ASN A 403 26.09 -0.50 -13.93
C ASN A 403 27.07 0.46 -13.23
N GLY A 404 27.47 1.58 -13.85
CA GLY A 404 28.46 2.49 -13.29
C GLY A 404 29.78 1.79 -12.97
N ALA A 405 30.37 2.10 -11.84
CA ALA A 405 31.61 1.48 -11.36
C ALA A 405 31.41 0.12 -10.66
N HIS A 406 30.29 -0.57 -10.91
CA HIS A 406 29.95 -1.83 -10.27
C HIS A 406 29.97 -3.01 -11.27
N ARG A 407 30.51 -4.16 -10.79
CA ARG A 407 30.57 -5.41 -11.56
C ARG A 407 29.64 -6.49 -11.00
N ASP A 408 29.15 -6.26 -9.82
CA ASP A 408 28.41 -7.21 -8.98
C ASP A 408 26.92 -6.85 -8.83
N MET A 409 26.50 -5.71 -9.34
CA MET A 409 25.10 -5.26 -9.30
C MET A 409 24.67 -4.53 -10.58
N ASP A 410 23.41 -4.66 -10.90
CA ASP A 410 22.73 -4.00 -12.01
C ASP A 410 21.39 -3.40 -11.54
N HIS A 411 20.70 -2.72 -12.44
CA HIS A 411 19.40 -2.09 -12.16
C HIS A 411 18.36 -3.11 -11.64
N ALA A 412 18.30 -4.31 -12.22
CA ALA A 412 17.32 -5.33 -11.83
C ALA A 412 17.59 -5.84 -10.39
N LEU A 413 18.86 -6.04 -10.03
CA LEU A 413 19.27 -6.44 -8.68
C LEU A 413 18.97 -5.35 -7.64
N MET A 414 19.22 -4.09 -8.00
CA MET A 414 18.88 -2.93 -7.15
C MET A 414 17.36 -2.82 -6.95
N GLN A 415 16.58 -3.03 -8.02
CA GLN A 415 15.12 -3.07 -7.95
C GLN A 415 14.60 -4.19 -7.04
N LEU A 416 15.18 -5.39 -7.16
CA LEU A 416 14.84 -6.52 -6.28
C LEU A 416 15.13 -6.20 -4.81
N SER A 417 16.24 -5.53 -4.55
CA SER A 417 16.61 -5.06 -3.21
C SER A 417 15.59 -4.08 -2.66
N ILE A 418 15.19 -3.06 -3.42
CA ILE A 418 14.16 -2.08 -3.02
C ILE A 418 12.86 -2.79 -2.64
N ASN A 419 12.38 -3.69 -3.49
CA ASN A 419 11.15 -4.46 -3.23
C ASN A 419 11.27 -5.31 -1.96
N THR A 420 12.45 -5.90 -1.71
CA THR A 420 12.73 -6.70 -0.51
C THR A 420 12.75 -5.85 0.76
N LEU A 421 13.20 -4.61 0.70
CA LEU A 421 13.29 -3.71 1.85
C LEU A 421 11.94 -3.09 2.25
N HIS A 422 10.98 -2.99 1.35
CA HIS A 422 9.68 -2.37 1.60
C HIS A 422 8.96 -2.87 2.88
N PRO A 423 8.77 -4.17 3.14
CA PRO A 423 8.12 -4.67 4.35
C PRO A 423 8.83 -4.25 5.65
N TYR A 424 10.15 -4.06 5.58
CA TYR A 424 10.94 -3.61 6.73
C TYR A 424 10.79 -2.11 6.99
N PHE A 425 10.61 -1.29 5.94
CA PHE A 425 10.21 0.10 6.12
C PHE A 425 8.82 0.22 6.75
N VAL A 426 7.87 -0.63 6.38
CA VAL A 426 6.56 -0.73 7.06
C VAL A 426 6.76 -1.06 8.54
N ARG A 427 7.58 -2.06 8.87
CA ARG A 427 7.87 -2.44 10.26
C ARG A 427 8.53 -1.29 11.04
N LEU A 428 9.49 -0.60 10.46
CA LEU A 428 10.16 0.56 11.07
C LEU A 428 9.20 1.73 11.29
N ALA A 429 8.33 2.02 10.33
CA ALA A 429 7.29 3.04 10.47
C ALA A 429 6.30 2.69 11.60
N LEU A 430 5.89 1.43 11.70
CA LEU A 430 5.03 0.96 12.79
C LEU A 430 5.72 1.04 14.15
N LEU A 431 7.03 0.75 14.24
CA LEU A 431 7.82 0.95 15.46
C LEU A 431 7.89 2.43 15.87
N GLY A 432 8.03 3.32 14.88
CA GLY A 432 8.02 4.77 15.11
C GLY A 432 6.66 5.32 15.51
N PHE A 433 5.57 4.72 15.03
CA PHE A 433 4.19 5.17 15.32
C PHE A 433 3.74 4.74 16.72
N ALA A 434 4.48 5.15 17.73
CA ALA A 434 4.30 4.81 19.14
C ALA A 434 4.23 6.07 20.02
N ASP A 435 3.75 5.90 21.27
CA ASP A 435 3.64 7.03 22.20
C ASP A 435 4.99 7.46 22.78
N THR A 436 6.00 6.58 22.72
CA THR A 436 7.39 6.87 23.13
C THR A 436 8.35 6.50 22.01
N LEU A 437 9.52 7.15 21.97
CA LEU A 437 10.58 6.77 21.02
C LEU A 437 10.97 5.31 21.21
N PRO A 438 11.06 4.52 20.13
CA PRO A 438 11.49 3.14 20.22
C PRO A 438 12.96 3.04 20.64
N SER A 439 13.31 1.93 21.30
CA SER A 439 14.71 1.69 21.71
C SER A 439 15.62 1.49 20.48
N HIS A 440 16.88 1.88 20.60
CA HIS A 440 17.87 1.64 19.55
C HIS A 440 18.01 0.15 19.23
N THR A 441 17.83 -0.75 20.20
CA THR A 441 17.88 -2.20 20.01
C THR A 441 16.77 -2.67 19.08
N SER A 442 15.52 -2.22 19.27
CA SER A 442 14.39 -2.59 18.41
C SER A 442 14.59 -2.12 16.98
N ILE A 443 15.10 -0.90 16.78
CA ILE A 443 15.40 -0.35 15.45
C ILE A 443 16.54 -1.13 14.80
N ARG A 444 17.61 -1.39 15.55
CA ARG A 444 18.77 -2.14 15.08
C ARG A 444 18.41 -3.56 14.66
N ASP A 445 17.61 -4.26 15.48
CA ASP A 445 17.21 -5.64 15.20
C ASP A 445 16.37 -5.70 13.91
N ALA A 446 15.43 -4.77 13.72
CA ALA A 446 14.68 -4.64 12.46
C ALA A 446 15.60 -4.34 11.28
N GLY A 447 16.59 -3.46 11.44
CA GLY A 447 17.60 -3.15 10.42
C GLY A 447 18.49 -4.34 10.06
N ILE A 448 18.93 -5.14 11.04
CA ILE A 448 19.70 -6.37 10.81
C ILE A 448 18.89 -7.41 10.04
N GLU A 449 17.62 -7.59 10.37
CA GLU A 449 16.74 -8.50 9.63
C GLU A 449 16.54 -8.01 8.18
N ALA A 450 16.34 -6.71 7.98
CA ALA A 450 16.25 -6.10 6.65
C ALA A 450 17.53 -6.32 5.83
N GLU A 451 18.71 -6.09 6.43
CA GLU A 451 19.99 -6.32 5.78
C GLU A 451 20.18 -7.80 5.40
N LYS A 452 19.82 -8.73 6.29
CA LYS A 452 19.87 -10.18 6.00
C LYS A 452 18.95 -10.55 4.84
N ALA A 453 17.73 -10.02 4.81
CA ALA A 453 16.77 -10.29 3.73
C ALA A 453 17.28 -9.71 2.40
N MET A 454 17.79 -8.49 2.41
CA MET A 454 18.43 -7.86 1.26
C MET A 454 19.58 -8.72 0.71
N LEU A 455 20.52 -9.13 1.56
CA LEU A 455 21.67 -9.96 1.16
C LEU A 455 21.21 -11.33 0.62
N ALA A 456 20.17 -11.94 1.22
CA ALA A 456 19.62 -13.19 0.73
C ALA A 456 19.00 -13.06 -0.67
N ALA A 457 18.25 -11.96 -0.90
CA ALA A 457 17.62 -11.70 -2.20
C ALA A 457 18.65 -11.32 -3.29
N THR A 458 19.76 -10.68 -2.91
CA THR A 458 20.78 -10.16 -3.84
C THR A 458 22.03 -11.03 -3.94
N ASN A 459 21.95 -12.31 -3.59
CA ASN A 459 23.12 -13.23 -3.61
C ASN A 459 24.35 -12.69 -2.84
N SER A 460 24.10 -12.12 -1.66
CA SER A 460 25.11 -11.50 -0.79
C SER A 460 25.75 -10.21 -1.33
N VAL A 461 25.18 -9.61 -2.36
CA VAL A 461 25.61 -8.29 -2.84
C VAL A 461 25.03 -7.19 -1.96
N ASN A 462 25.89 -6.31 -1.48
CA ASN A 462 25.50 -5.16 -0.66
C ASN A 462 25.02 -4.01 -1.56
N THR A 463 23.71 -3.90 -1.75
CA THR A 463 23.09 -2.91 -2.62
C THR A 463 22.71 -1.60 -1.89
N HIS A 464 21.98 -1.69 -0.78
CA HIS A 464 21.36 -0.53 -0.10
C HIS A 464 21.65 -0.43 1.41
N LYS A 465 22.75 -1.01 1.92
CA LYS A 465 23.04 -1.01 3.36
C LYS A 465 23.12 0.41 3.95
N GLY A 466 23.78 1.34 3.24
CA GLY A 466 23.91 2.74 3.67
C GLY A 466 22.54 3.44 3.69
N ALA A 467 21.80 3.31 2.59
CA ALA A 467 20.47 3.85 2.46
C ALA A 467 19.51 3.26 3.50
N LEU A 468 19.57 1.95 3.77
CA LEU A 468 18.74 1.28 4.79
C LEU A 468 18.92 1.90 6.18
N PHE A 469 20.14 2.24 6.57
CA PHE A 469 20.42 2.86 7.87
C PHE A 469 19.83 4.27 7.95
N SER A 470 20.17 5.14 7.00
CA SER A 470 19.75 6.55 7.00
C SER A 470 18.23 6.68 6.80
N MET A 471 17.68 5.95 5.84
CA MET A 471 16.25 5.92 5.55
C MET A 471 15.47 5.30 6.72
N GLY A 472 15.96 4.21 7.30
CA GLY A 472 15.34 3.54 8.44
C GLY A 472 15.14 4.47 9.64
N LEU A 473 16.18 5.24 10.00
CA LEU A 473 16.08 6.26 11.07
C LEU A 473 15.05 7.36 10.72
N ALA A 474 15.07 7.83 9.48
CA ALA A 474 14.16 8.87 9.03
C ALA A 474 12.70 8.39 8.99
N VAL A 475 12.45 7.15 8.57
CA VAL A 475 11.12 6.51 8.58
C VAL A 475 10.57 6.39 10.01
N VAL A 476 11.38 5.92 10.96
CA VAL A 476 11.00 5.85 12.39
C VAL A 476 10.67 7.23 12.94
N ALA A 477 11.54 8.21 12.66
CA ALA A 477 11.37 9.58 13.13
C ALA A 477 10.10 10.23 12.54
N ALA A 478 9.87 10.06 11.25
CA ALA A 478 8.68 10.60 10.57
C ALA A 478 7.39 10.03 11.16
N ALA A 479 7.32 8.71 11.35
CA ALA A 479 6.16 8.06 11.94
C ALA A 479 5.91 8.50 13.38
N TYR A 480 6.97 8.72 14.17
CA TYR A 480 6.86 9.24 15.53
C TYR A 480 6.31 10.67 15.58
N VAL A 481 6.82 11.54 14.71
CA VAL A 481 6.34 12.92 14.60
C VAL A 481 4.87 12.96 14.20
N GLU A 482 4.44 12.12 13.25
CA GLU A 482 3.04 12.01 12.85
C GLU A 482 2.14 11.50 13.98
N LYS A 483 2.59 10.52 14.76
CA LYS A 483 1.86 10.02 15.92
C LYS A 483 1.65 11.13 16.97
N LYS A 484 2.70 11.91 17.26
CA LYS A 484 2.63 13.04 18.20
C LYS A 484 1.72 14.16 17.69
N ALA A 485 1.79 14.48 16.40
CA ALA A 485 0.92 15.48 15.80
C ALA A 485 -0.56 15.07 15.88
N ALA A 486 -0.86 13.80 15.63
CA ALA A 486 -2.22 13.25 15.74
C ALA A 486 -2.74 13.31 17.19
N ALA A 487 -1.92 12.95 18.19
CA ALA A 487 -2.27 13.01 19.61
C ALA A 487 -2.56 14.44 20.06
N ASN A 488 -1.70 15.40 19.73
CA ASN A 488 -1.88 16.81 20.05
C ASN A 488 -3.16 17.40 19.45
N LYS A 489 -3.51 17.00 18.22
CA LYS A 489 -4.75 17.42 17.56
C LYS A 489 -5.99 16.87 18.29
N GLU A 490 -5.93 15.64 18.75
CA GLU A 490 -7.02 15.01 19.51
C GLU A 490 -7.22 15.68 20.87
N GLU A 491 -6.14 16.02 21.59
CA GLU A 491 -6.20 16.72 22.87
C GLU A 491 -6.81 18.12 22.70
N ARG A 492 -6.36 18.91 21.73
CA ARG A 492 -6.96 20.23 21.41
C ARG A 492 -8.45 20.14 21.11
N GLY A 493 -8.85 19.20 20.27
CA GLY A 493 -10.27 19.01 19.98
C GLY A 493 -11.11 18.56 21.20
N LYS A 494 -10.49 17.97 22.22
CA LYS A 494 -11.14 17.70 23.51
C LYS A 494 -11.27 18.95 24.37
N GLU A 495 -10.25 19.82 24.38
CA GLU A 495 -10.25 21.10 25.11
C GLU A 495 -11.25 22.07 24.49
N GLU A 496 -11.27 22.27 23.19
CA GLU A 496 -12.24 23.11 22.47
C GLU A 496 -13.69 22.69 22.77
N ARG A 497 -13.97 21.35 22.73
CA ARG A 497 -15.30 20.82 23.09
C ARG A 497 -15.66 21.03 24.59
N LYS A 498 -14.68 21.06 25.50
CA LYS A 498 -14.91 21.39 26.92
C LYS A 498 -15.22 22.86 27.09
N GLU A 499 -14.51 23.73 26.35
CA GLU A 499 -14.77 25.17 26.37
C GLU A 499 -16.13 25.52 25.75
N GLU A 500 -16.51 24.88 24.64
CA GLU A 500 -17.84 25.06 24.04
C GLU A 500 -18.97 24.63 25.00
N ARG A 501 -18.82 23.46 25.63
CA ARG A 501 -19.78 23.01 26.66
C ARG A 501 -19.79 23.91 27.91
N GLY A 502 -18.64 24.48 28.28
CA GLY A 502 -18.55 25.48 29.33
C GLY A 502 -19.33 26.76 28.96
N LYS A 503 -19.15 27.24 27.73
CA LYS A 503 -19.87 28.39 27.18
C LYS A 503 -21.36 28.15 27.00
N GLU A 504 -21.78 26.93 26.61
CA GLU A 504 -23.21 26.56 26.57
C GLU A 504 -23.83 26.51 27.97
N ARG A 505 -23.15 25.94 28.97
CA ARG A 505 -23.60 25.97 30.36
C ARG A 505 -23.59 27.38 30.93
N GLU A 506 -22.57 28.18 30.64
CA GLU A 506 -22.54 29.61 31.06
C GLU A 506 -23.59 30.45 30.31
N LYS A 507 -24.03 30.07 29.09
CA LYS A 507 -25.17 30.72 28.42
C LYS A 507 -26.51 30.34 29.06
N GLU A 508 -26.66 29.09 29.50
CA GLU A 508 -27.83 28.66 30.26
C GLU A 508 -27.86 29.28 31.66
N GLU A 509 -26.68 29.56 32.26
CA GLU A 509 -26.57 30.24 33.58
C GLU A 509 -26.49 31.78 33.47
N ARG A 510 -26.21 32.35 32.28
CA ARG A 510 -26.07 33.81 32.04
C ARG A 510 -27.30 34.47 31.38
N GLU A 511 -28.50 34.06 31.70
CA GLU A 511 -29.62 35.04 31.62
C GLU A 511 -29.58 36.08 32.75
N ASP A 512 -28.64 35.94 33.69
CA ASP A 512 -28.40 36.91 34.77
C ASP A 512 -26.90 37.17 34.98
N SER A 513 -26.45 38.32 34.49
CA SER A 513 -25.27 39.13 34.90
C SER A 513 -24.02 39.12 34.00
N LEU A 514 -23.71 40.32 33.59
CA LEU A 514 -22.46 40.82 32.93
C LEU A 514 -21.30 40.88 33.94
N VAL A 515 -20.11 40.44 33.53
CA VAL A 515 -18.81 41.16 33.49
C VAL A 515 -17.68 40.27 33.02
N SER A 516 -16.88 40.78 32.10
CA SER A 516 -15.72 40.22 31.41
C SER A 516 -14.42 40.23 32.23
N ILE A 517 -13.53 39.24 32.02
CA ILE A 517 -12.07 39.44 32.03
C ILE A 517 -11.41 38.40 31.10
N GLU A 518 -10.70 38.88 30.10
CA GLU A 518 -9.78 38.11 29.24
C GLU A 518 -8.51 37.78 30.02
N SER A 519 -8.09 36.49 29.99
CA SER A 519 -6.74 36.10 30.36
C SER A 519 -6.01 35.52 29.14
N LEU A 520 -5.06 36.30 28.62
CA LEU A 520 -4.08 35.91 27.61
C LEU A 520 -2.99 35.06 28.30
N ALA A 521 -2.97 33.76 28.04
CA ALA A 521 -1.81 32.91 28.28
C ALA A 521 -0.87 32.94 27.06
N PRO A 522 0.46 32.95 27.25
CA PRO A 522 1.40 32.99 26.13
C PRO A 522 1.35 31.69 25.33
N ARG A 523 1.17 31.81 24.00
CA ARG A 523 1.32 30.68 23.05
C ARG A 523 2.79 30.27 23.01
N GLU A 524 3.13 29.08 23.46
CA GLU A 524 4.40 28.47 23.16
C GLU A 524 4.61 28.37 21.64
N SER A 525 5.75 28.85 21.17
CA SER A 525 6.14 28.80 19.77
C SER A 525 6.29 27.33 19.35
N GLN A 526 5.39 26.85 18.51
CA GLN A 526 5.49 25.49 17.97
C GLN A 526 6.67 25.41 17.00
N ALA A 527 7.64 24.53 17.28
CA ALA A 527 8.67 24.16 16.34
C ALA A 527 8.02 23.64 15.03
N SER A 528 8.57 24.04 13.88
CA SER A 528 8.07 23.54 12.60
C SER A 528 8.17 22.00 12.56
N PRO A 529 7.28 21.28 11.83
CA PRO A 529 7.36 19.83 11.68
C PRO A 529 8.73 19.34 11.21
N LEU A 530 9.43 20.15 10.47
CA LEU A 530 10.77 19.87 9.96
C LEU A 530 11.83 19.86 11.07
N SER A 531 11.80 20.86 11.94
CA SER A 531 12.71 20.89 13.10
C SER A 531 12.42 19.73 14.06
N SER A 532 11.17 19.33 14.20
CA SER A 532 10.77 18.18 15.01
C SER A 532 11.31 16.87 14.41
N LEU A 533 11.26 16.68 13.08
CA LEU A 533 11.82 15.52 12.40
C LEU A 533 13.33 15.43 12.57
N GLN A 534 14.05 16.51 12.32
CA GLN A 534 15.50 16.60 12.47
C GLN A 534 15.94 16.29 13.91
N LEU A 535 15.29 16.89 14.90
CA LEU A 535 15.56 16.65 16.31
C LEU A 535 15.28 15.20 16.71
N THR A 536 14.23 14.59 16.17
CA THR A 536 13.90 13.19 16.43
C THR A 536 14.95 12.25 15.84
N ILE A 537 15.41 12.49 14.61
CA ILE A 537 16.53 11.73 14.00
C ILE A 537 17.77 11.82 14.86
N LYS A 538 18.12 13.02 15.29
CA LYS A 538 19.28 13.27 16.18
C LYS A 538 19.17 12.51 17.50
N ALA A 539 18.00 12.54 18.13
CA ALA A 539 17.74 11.82 19.38
C ALA A 539 17.84 10.29 19.21
N LEU A 540 17.29 9.76 18.12
CA LEU A 540 17.40 8.33 17.80
C LEU A 540 18.86 7.94 17.56
N ALA A 541 19.59 8.69 16.73
CA ALA A 541 20.99 8.38 16.36
C ALA A 541 21.93 8.48 17.57
N ALA A 542 21.70 9.38 18.52
CA ALA A 542 22.50 9.52 19.74
C ALA A 542 22.48 8.27 20.61
N SER A 543 21.42 7.47 20.55
CA SER A 543 21.28 6.22 21.33
C SER A 543 22.05 5.02 20.76
N PHE A 544 22.53 5.11 19.49
CA PHE A 544 23.28 4.02 18.86
C PHE A 544 24.73 4.02 19.32
N PRO A 545 25.32 2.83 19.63
CA PRO A 545 26.74 2.74 19.97
C PRO A 545 27.60 2.97 18.73
N ASP A 546 28.89 3.36 18.97
CA ASP A 546 29.85 3.48 17.89
C ASP A 546 30.10 2.12 17.21
N THR A 547 30.10 2.13 15.89
CA THR A 547 30.32 0.92 15.09
C THR A 547 31.72 0.87 14.55
N SER A 548 32.42 -0.26 14.79
CA SER A 548 33.71 -0.58 14.16
C SER A 548 33.49 -1.41 12.88
N GLY A 549 34.41 -1.30 11.90
CA GLY A 549 34.41 -2.16 10.70
C GLY A 549 33.55 -1.68 9.53
N THR A 550 32.88 -0.54 9.63
CA THR A 550 32.12 0.08 8.52
C THR A 550 33.04 0.82 7.53
N HIS A 551 32.57 1.10 6.30
CA HIS A 551 33.30 1.94 5.34
C HIS A 551 33.65 3.31 5.95
N GLY A 552 32.72 3.91 6.70
CA GLY A 552 32.97 5.16 7.41
C GLY A 552 34.09 5.07 8.46
N SER A 553 34.16 4.00 9.26
CA SER A 553 35.24 3.80 10.23
C SER A 553 36.59 3.55 9.54
N LYS A 554 36.62 2.84 8.42
CA LYS A 554 37.81 2.62 7.59
C LYS A 554 38.27 3.90 6.90
N ALA A 555 37.34 4.71 6.36
CA ALA A 555 37.67 5.99 5.76
C ALA A 555 38.27 6.96 6.77
N LYS A 556 37.79 6.98 8.03
CA LYS A 556 38.41 7.73 9.14
C LYS A 556 39.85 7.32 9.42
N GLN A 557 40.15 6.03 9.34
CA GLN A 557 41.52 5.51 9.52
C GLN A 557 42.44 5.94 8.36
N LEU A 558 41.95 5.96 7.12
CA LEU A 558 42.72 6.36 5.94
C LEU A 558 43.06 7.85 5.91
N SER A 559 42.30 8.68 6.62
CA SER A 559 42.54 10.15 6.68
C SER A 559 43.69 10.57 7.62
N ASN A 560 44.34 9.62 8.30
CA ASN A 560 45.47 9.90 9.25
C ASN A 560 45.19 11.02 10.28
N GLY A 561 43.90 11.25 10.61
CA GLY A 561 43.49 12.26 11.59
C GLY A 561 43.57 13.72 11.10
N THR A 562 43.92 13.96 9.84
CA THR A 562 44.06 15.32 9.26
C THR A 562 42.73 15.93 8.81
N THR A 563 41.68 15.12 8.58
CA THR A 563 40.33 15.56 8.21
C THR A 563 39.30 14.77 8.99
N THR A 564 38.31 15.45 9.54
CA THR A 564 37.17 14.81 10.26
C THR A 564 36.17 14.26 9.26
N ILE A 565 36.49 13.11 8.65
CA ILE A 565 35.54 12.41 7.75
C ILE A 565 34.38 11.88 8.57
N LYS A 566 33.13 12.27 8.19
CA LYS A 566 31.88 11.86 8.85
C LYS A 566 31.31 10.64 8.16
N GLY A 567 31.03 9.59 8.94
CA GLY A 567 30.27 8.42 8.48
C GLY A 567 28.74 8.64 8.56
N ALA A 568 27.96 7.64 8.14
CA ALA A 568 26.50 7.71 8.17
C ALA A 568 25.94 7.96 9.59
N LEU A 569 26.52 7.32 10.63
CA LEU A 569 26.10 7.52 12.02
C LEU A 569 26.45 8.92 12.53
N ASP A 570 27.62 9.49 12.15
CA ASP A 570 28.00 10.85 12.57
C ASP A 570 27.03 11.88 11.97
N ASN A 571 26.72 11.76 10.67
CA ASN A 571 25.75 12.62 10.00
C ASN A 571 24.35 12.53 10.64
N ALA A 572 23.92 11.32 11.02
CA ALA A 572 22.64 11.11 11.71
C ALA A 572 22.64 11.72 13.11
N ARG A 573 23.75 11.62 13.88
CA ARG A 573 23.90 12.24 15.21
C ARG A 573 23.90 13.77 15.15
N GLU A 574 24.36 14.35 14.06
CA GLU A 574 24.23 15.79 13.79
C GLU A 574 22.85 16.16 13.26
N GLY A 575 21.98 15.17 13.00
CA GLY A 575 20.65 15.38 12.46
C GLY A 575 20.65 15.79 10.99
N TYR A 576 21.64 15.31 10.22
CA TYR A 576 21.80 15.63 8.79
C TYR A 576 21.74 17.14 8.49
N GLU A 577 22.48 17.95 9.24
CA GLU A 577 22.41 19.43 9.16
C GLU A 577 22.45 19.97 7.74
N LYS A 578 23.42 19.51 6.90
CA LYS A 578 23.53 19.94 5.50
C LYS A 578 22.32 19.55 4.66
N LEU A 579 21.74 18.38 4.91
CA LEU A 579 20.55 17.97 4.20
C LEU A 579 19.40 18.93 4.47
N PHE A 580 19.12 19.25 5.72
CA PHE A 580 18.03 20.15 6.08
C PHE A 580 18.29 21.61 5.73
N ALA A 581 19.54 22.08 5.85
CA ALA A 581 19.90 23.47 5.62
C ALA A 581 20.09 23.81 4.13
N GLU A 582 20.58 22.87 3.32
CA GLU A 582 21.04 23.17 1.95
C GLU A 582 20.40 22.26 0.88
N TRP A 583 20.54 20.93 0.99
CA TRP A 583 20.15 20.02 -0.08
C TRP A 583 18.64 19.92 -0.27
N LEU A 584 17.89 19.90 0.82
CA LEU A 584 16.44 19.81 0.80
C LEU A 584 15.78 21.09 0.31
N PRO A 585 16.14 22.31 0.76
CA PRO A 585 15.67 23.56 0.13
C PRO A 585 15.96 23.63 -1.36
N PHE A 586 17.19 23.23 -1.75
CA PHE A 586 17.61 23.20 -3.15
C PHE A 586 16.76 22.23 -4.00
N TYR A 587 16.49 21.02 -3.50
CA TYR A 587 15.61 20.05 -4.15
C TYR A 587 14.17 20.55 -4.26
N ASN A 588 13.63 21.08 -3.17
CA ASN A 588 12.25 21.54 -3.09
C ASN A 588 11.99 22.73 -4.05
N GLU A 589 12.93 23.65 -4.17
CA GLU A 589 12.83 24.77 -5.13
C GLU A 589 12.71 24.27 -6.56
N ARG A 590 13.60 23.33 -6.96
CA ARG A 590 13.59 22.78 -8.32
C ARG A 590 12.34 21.96 -8.61
N ARG A 591 11.91 21.16 -7.64
CA ARG A 591 10.65 20.42 -7.76
C ARG A 591 9.45 21.36 -7.92
N LYS A 592 9.38 22.44 -7.15
CA LYS A 592 8.32 23.44 -7.27
C LYS A 592 8.32 24.13 -8.64
N ASN A 593 9.49 24.34 -9.21
CA ASN A 593 9.64 24.92 -10.54
C ASN A 593 9.52 23.90 -11.68
N HIS A 594 9.13 22.66 -11.39
CA HIS A 594 9.01 21.55 -12.36
C HIS A 594 10.29 21.31 -13.19
N ASP A 595 11.48 21.52 -12.58
CA ASP A 595 12.76 21.25 -13.23
C ASP A 595 12.89 19.75 -13.56
N ALA A 596 12.95 19.41 -14.84
CA ALA A 596 13.04 18.04 -15.33
C ALA A 596 14.31 17.31 -14.83
N HIS A 597 15.35 18.06 -14.45
CA HIS A 597 16.62 17.55 -13.96
C HIS A 597 16.83 17.81 -12.45
N ALA A 598 15.76 18.04 -11.70
CA ALA A 598 15.82 18.30 -10.25
C ALA A 598 16.64 17.24 -9.48
N LEU A 599 16.48 15.96 -9.80
CA LEU A 599 17.22 14.88 -9.15
C LEU A 599 18.71 14.87 -9.51
N HIS A 600 19.06 15.07 -10.77
CA HIS A 600 20.45 15.17 -11.24
C HIS A 600 21.18 16.34 -10.59
N LYS A 601 20.57 17.53 -10.59
CA LYS A 601 21.13 18.74 -9.96
C LYS A 601 21.27 18.57 -8.46
N THR A 602 20.30 17.91 -7.81
CA THR A 602 20.37 17.62 -6.37
C THR A 602 21.48 16.60 -6.05
N LEU A 603 21.66 15.56 -6.88
CA LEU A 603 22.79 14.64 -6.74
C LEU A 603 24.13 15.39 -6.83
N LEU A 604 24.30 16.23 -7.85
CA LEU A 604 25.51 17.06 -8.00
C LEU A 604 25.71 17.99 -6.79
N ARG A 605 24.63 18.64 -6.30
CA ARG A 605 24.71 19.49 -5.11
C ARG A 605 25.19 18.71 -3.88
N ILE A 606 24.69 17.49 -3.66
CA ILE A 606 25.14 16.62 -2.59
C ILE A 606 26.62 16.26 -2.78
N MET A 607 27.03 15.87 -4.00
CA MET A 607 28.42 15.52 -4.33
C MET A 607 29.39 16.71 -4.12
N CYS A 608 28.95 17.96 -4.25
CA CYS A 608 29.78 19.13 -3.98
C CYS A 608 30.28 19.20 -2.54
N ASP A 609 29.51 18.67 -1.60
CA ASP A 609 29.70 18.96 -0.17
C ASP A 609 29.94 17.72 0.70
N LEU A 610 29.56 16.53 0.20
CA LEU A 610 29.64 15.28 0.96
C LEU A 610 31.03 14.70 0.93
N ASP A 611 31.58 14.32 2.10
CA ASP A 611 32.73 13.42 2.20
C ASP A 611 32.30 11.99 1.94
N ASP A 612 32.21 11.60 0.64
CA ASP A 612 31.68 10.31 0.25
C ASP A 612 32.64 9.18 0.66
N THR A 613 32.29 8.46 1.72
CA THR A 613 33.12 7.38 2.27
C THR A 613 33.29 6.19 1.32
N ASN A 614 32.39 6.00 0.34
CA ASN A 614 32.53 4.97 -0.69
C ASN A 614 33.62 5.37 -1.70
N VAL A 615 33.61 6.63 -2.15
CA VAL A 615 34.66 7.16 -3.03
C VAL A 615 36.03 7.06 -2.33
N ILE A 616 36.14 7.52 -1.08
CA ILE A 616 37.38 7.48 -0.30
C ILE A 616 37.88 6.04 -0.16
N TYR A 617 36.99 5.10 0.19
CA TYR A 617 37.35 3.69 0.40
C TYR A 617 37.79 2.99 -0.89
N ARG A 618 37.11 3.29 -2.02
CA ARG A 618 37.42 2.65 -3.33
C ARG A 618 38.61 3.25 -4.02
N THR A 619 38.98 4.50 -3.71
CA THR A 619 40.04 5.27 -4.37
C THR A 619 40.93 5.97 -3.36
N SER A 620 40.68 7.24 -3.04
CA SER A 620 41.45 8.03 -2.08
C SER A 620 40.72 9.28 -1.60
N VAL A 621 41.20 9.92 -0.55
CA VAL A 621 40.72 11.24 -0.09
C VAL A 621 40.93 12.32 -1.18
N ALA A 622 42.05 12.27 -1.92
CA ALA A 622 42.35 13.21 -3.00
C ALA A 622 41.30 13.08 -4.13
N THR A 623 40.95 11.84 -4.51
CA THR A 623 39.90 11.59 -5.53
C THR A 623 38.52 12.08 -5.06
N ALA A 624 38.19 11.95 -3.78
CA ALA A 624 36.93 12.49 -3.25
C ALA A 624 36.89 14.04 -3.36
N GLU A 625 37.99 14.72 -3.18
CA GLU A 625 38.07 16.17 -3.37
C GLU A 625 37.97 16.57 -4.86
N GLU A 626 38.60 15.78 -5.76
CA GLU A 626 38.39 15.96 -7.23
C GLU A 626 36.91 15.81 -7.60
N VAL A 627 36.19 14.80 -7.08
CA VAL A 627 34.75 14.59 -7.31
C VAL A 627 33.94 15.81 -6.89
N LYS A 628 34.24 16.40 -5.72
CA LYS A 628 33.59 17.62 -5.26
C LYS A 628 33.79 18.79 -6.21
N GLN A 629 35.02 18.99 -6.69
CA GLN A 629 35.38 20.09 -7.59
C GLN A 629 34.71 19.90 -8.96
N GLU A 630 34.72 18.68 -9.53
CA GLU A 630 34.05 18.38 -10.79
C GLU A 630 32.53 18.58 -10.67
N ALA A 631 31.91 18.13 -9.58
CA ALA A 631 30.49 18.32 -9.33
C ALA A 631 30.12 19.82 -9.23
N ARG A 632 30.94 20.63 -8.53
CA ARG A 632 30.74 22.09 -8.45
C ARG A 632 30.81 22.76 -9.82
N ALA A 633 31.81 22.43 -10.61
CA ALA A 633 31.98 22.99 -11.95
C ALA A 633 30.79 22.63 -12.87
N LEU A 634 30.36 21.37 -12.82
CA LEU A 634 29.25 20.92 -13.65
C LEU A 634 27.91 21.54 -13.21
N LEU A 635 27.64 21.61 -11.90
CA LEU A 635 26.42 22.23 -11.38
C LEU A 635 26.37 23.74 -11.74
N ALA A 636 27.49 24.46 -11.60
CA ALA A 636 27.59 25.87 -11.98
C ALA A 636 27.28 26.09 -13.48
N SER A 637 27.79 25.20 -14.35
CA SER A 637 27.50 25.29 -15.79
C SER A 637 26.00 25.09 -16.11
N PHE A 638 25.30 24.26 -15.36
CA PHE A 638 23.86 24.08 -15.51
C PHE A 638 23.07 25.29 -15.02
N GLU A 639 23.49 25.93 -13.93
CA GLU A 639 22.85 27.14 -13.40
C GLU A 639 23.07 28.37 -14.30
N GLU A 640 24.26 28.50 -14.87
CA GLU A 640 24.55 29.58 -15.85
C GLU A 640 23.72 29.41 -17.13
N ALA A 641 23.58 28.18 -17.64
CA ALA A 641 22.76 27.90 -18.81
C ALA A 641 21.30 28.26 -18.57
N TYR A 642 20.76 27.96 -17.38
CA TYR A 642 19.41 28.31 -16.98
C TYR A 642 19.21 29.82 -16.81
N ALA A 643 20.14 30.53 -16.18
CA ALA A 643 20.07 31.99 -16.00
C ALA A 643 20.16 32.77 -17.32
N ALA A 644 20.80 32.21 -18.33
CA ALA A 644 20.87 32.79 -19.65
C ALA A 644 19.53 32.71 -20.43
N GLN A 645 18.71 31.70 -20.15
CA GLN A 645 17.41 31.44 -20.78
C GLN A 645 16.30 32.43 -20.37
N ASP A 646 16.32 32.94 -19.15
CA ASP A 646 15.31 33.88 -18.64
C ASP A 646 15.33 35.23 -19.39
N LYS A 647 16.32 35.47 -20.25
CA LYS A 647 16.50 36.69 -21.02
C LYS A 647 16.00 36.62 -22.48
N GLU A 648 15.71 35.44 -23.03
CA GLU A 648 15.24 35.28 -24.40
C GLU A 648 13.96 34.43 -24.47
N LYS A 649 12.83 35.08 -24.75
CA LYS A 649 11.52 34.44 -24.94
C LYS A 649 11.47 33.59 -26.22
N CYS A 650 11.98 32.36 -26.21
CA CYS A 650 11.72 31.33 -27.21
C CYS A 650 11.90 29.92 -26.57
N ALA A 651 10.89 29.49 -25.79
CA ALA A 651 11.11 28.54 -24.68
C ALA A 651 11.33 27.08 -25.08
N SER A 652 10.59 26.44 -26.00
CA SER A 652 10.56 24.97 -26.08
C SER A 652 11.77 24.29 -26.73
N ALA A 653 12.26 24.82 -27.85
CA ALA A 653 13.38 24.18 -28.58
C ALA A 653 14.77 24.41 -27.93
N ILE A 654 14.90 25.49 -27.15
CA ILE A 654 16.14 25.83 -26.45
C ILE A 654 16.23 25.01 -25.14
N GLU A 655 15.12 24.86 -24.42
CA GLU A 655 15.05 23.96 -23.22
C GLU A 655 15.44 22.53 -23.57
N GLU A 656 14.93 21.97 -24.66
CA GLU A 656 15.27 20.61 -25.11
C GLU A 656 16.75 20.47 -25.49
N LYS A 657 17.35 21.50 -26.05
CA LYS A 657 18.76 21.50 -26.44
C LYS A 657 19.72 21.65 -25.25
N CYS A 658 19.37 22.46 -24.26
CA CYS A 658 20.15 22.60 -23.02
C CYS A 658 20.02 21.33 -22.14
N ALA A 659 18.82 20.79 -21.97
CA ALA A 659 18.60 19.51 -21.29
C ALA A 659 19.41 18.38 -21.92
N SER A 660 19.52 18.36 -23.26
CA SER A 660 20.35 17.38 -23.96
C SER A 660 21.85 17.56 -23.70
N ALA A 661 22.34 18.82 -23.58
CA ALA A 661 23.74 19.09 -23.27
C ALA A 661 24.10 18.74 -21.82
N GLU A 662 23.21 19.02 -20.85
CA GLU A 662 23.36 18.62 -19.44
C GLU A 662 23.48 17.09 -19.32
N LEU A 663 22.58 16.32 -19.96
CA LEU A 663 22.63 14.86 -19.95
C LEU A 663 23.89 14.31 -20.62
N LEU A 664 24.38 14.93 -21.68
CA LEU A 664 25.62 14.54 -22.35
C LEU A 664 26.85 14.76 -21.44
N ALA A 665 26.88 15.88 -20.71
CA ALA A 665 27.95 16.15 -19.74
C ALA A 665 27.95 15.15 -18.57
N LEU A 666 26.75 14.79 -18.07
CA LEU A 666 26.61 13.74 -17.06
C LEU A 666 27.04 12.36 -17.58
N LYS A 667 26.70 12.00 -18.82
CA LYS A 667 27.16 10.75 -19.47
C LYS A 667 28.67 10.71 -19.65
N ASP A 668 29.31 11.86 -19.93
CA ASP A 668 30.75 11.92 -20.01
C ASP A 668 31.40 11.75 -18.64
N MET A 669 30.86 12.40 -17.61
CA MET A 669 31.29 12.23 -16.22
C MET A 669 31.12 10.77 -15.77
N ASP A 670 30.01 10.11 -16.10
CA ASP A 670 29.75 8.71 -15.81
C ASP A 670 30.82 7.78 -16.44
N ARG A 671 31.12 7.95 -17.71
CA ARG A 671 32.18 7.18 -18.39
C ARG A 671 33.53 7.32 -17.70
N ARG A 672 33.91 8.53 -17.30
CA ARG A 672 35.18 8.80 -16.61
C ARG A 672 35.20 8.19 -15.21
N TYR A 673 34.11 8.25 -14.46
CA TYR A 673 33.98 7.69 -13.13
C TYR A 673 33.99 6.16 -13.16
N THR A 674 33.25 5.56 -14.08
CA THR A 674 33.25 4.10 -14.31
C THR A 674 34.66 3.59 -14.61
N ALA A 675 35.39 4.25 -15.52
CA ALA A 675 36.77 3.86 -15.87
C ALA A 675 37.77 3.98 -14.69
N ARG A 676 37.53 4.92 -13.75
CA ARG A 676 38.36 5.17 -12.58
C ARG A 676 37.87 4.45 -11.31
N ASN A 677 36.87 3.59 -11.38
CA ASN A 677 36.24 2.91 -10.25
C ASN A 677 35.71 3.87 -9.17
N ILE A 678 35.23 5.06 -9.58
CA ILE A 678 34.65 6.06 -8.71
C ILE A 678 33.15 5.80 -8.61
N SER A 679 32.61 5.57 -7.40
CA SER A 679 31.19 5.37 -7.14
C SER A 679 30.76 6.24 -5.95
N PRO A 680 30.02 7.34 -6.20
CA PRO A 680 29.53 8.22 -5.13
C PRO A 680 28.27 7.66 -4.47
N GLY A 681 28.36 6.45 -3.91
CA GLY A 681 27.24 5.74 -3.28
C GLY A 681 26.68 6.45 -2.05
N GLY A 682 27.53 7.16 -1.29
CA GLY A 682 27.06 7.98 -0.18
C GLY A 682 26.19 9.15 -0.64
N ALA A 683 26.50 9.75 -1.80
CA ALA A 683 25.67 10.79 -2.40
C ALA A 683 24.33 10.24 -2.90
N ALA A 684 24.30 9.02 -3.44
CA ALA A 684 23.06 8.32 -3.82
C ALA A 684 22.15 8.05 -2.60
N ASP A 685 22.72 7.55 -1.49
CA ASP A 685 22.01 7.34 -0.22
C ASP A 685 21.40 8.66 0.29
N MET A 686 22.14 9.77 0.21
CA MET A 686 21.65 11.09 0.64
C MET A 686 20.64 11.68 -0.34
N LEU A 687 20.73 11.38 -1.63
CA LEU A 687 19.69 11.78 -2.60
C LEU A 687 18.36 11.10 -2.27
N SER A 688 18.37 9.78 -2.07
CA SER A 688 17.16 9.03 -1.66
C SER A 688 16.56 9.60 -0.37
N LEU A 689 17.40 9.90 0.64
CA LEU A 689 16.94 10.49 1.90
C LEU A 689 16.36 11.89 1.70
N THR A 690 16.98 12.73 0.85
CA THR A 690 16.49 14.08 0.53
C THR A 690 15.12 14.03 -0.17
N VAL A 691 14.95 13.12 -1.12
CA VAL A 691 13.68 12.89 -1.83
C VAL A 691 12.59 12.43 -0.85
N PHE A 692 12.92 11.48 0.02
CA PHE A 692 11.98 11.00 1.04
C PHE A 692 11.53 12.12 1.98
N ILE A 693 12.47 12.86 2.57
CA ILE A 693 12.14 13.96 3.48
C ILE A 693 11.34 15.03 2.74
N GLY A 694 11.68 15.35 1.49
CA GLY A 694 10.92 16.27 0.65
C GLY A 694 9.50 15.80 0.36
N SER A 695 9.24 14.48 0.32
CA SER A 695 7.90 13.94 0.08
C SER A 695 7.00 13.93 1.32
N ILE A 696 7.60 13.95 2.53
CA ILE A 696 6.85 13.98 3.80
C ILE A 696 6.72 15.37 4.40
N GLN A 697 7.34 16.38 3.78
CA GLN A 697 7.21 17.78 4.17
C GLN A 697 5.87 18.36 3.74
N THR A 698 5.41 19.28 4.55
CA THR A 698 4.31 20.18 4.22
C THR A 698 4.90 21.52 3.80
N TYR A 699 4.53 22.01 2.65
CA TYR A 699 4.82 23.37 2.24
C TYR A 699 3.87 24.37 2.90
#